data_337b58f6c64041566991fecfc6cbcbe3
#
_entry.id   337b58f6c64041566991fecfc6cbcbe3
#
_cell.length_a   1.000
_cell.length_b   1.000
_cell.length_c   1.000
_cell.angle_alpha   90.00
_cell.angle_beta   90.00
_cell.angle_gamma   90.00
#
_symmetry.space_group_name_H-M   'P 1'
#
loop_
_entity.id
_entity.type
_entity.pdbx_description
1 polymer ?
#
loop_
_entity_poly.entity_id
_entity_poly.type
_entity_poly.pdbx_seq_one_letter_code
_entity_poly.pdbx_strand_id
1 'polypeptide(L)'
;MQELISELQRIYSSLFDPTKRTDAIRKLCQIANSNPEDSMVRQLIYDCIVASKIYGYFDSALFQNANFFDDLYISDKDFISVATLWSSISEGFVLTPLQKEVIELFKEKKKICISAPTSFGKTFVLFEILIQFTSIFSNSLIVVPTNALCTEIFHKIYNISKLKNNYTISNYYDPNLSYSDKNNIFILTPEKADVLLESFSWKLDFFMMDEIYKINDHEDERSKIFDNILYRLLKKTNYCYLAWPYIDEFDKKLQESIFFKKYTQELVPKIMAVEKGKIQWIELKKTGNKIERISPFLSSYQCIVYSWTKKNAEKYSMQMESKLTSSTLSSDVAYFIEYLKKVIDPDYSLISTLKKNIAFHHRWMPRFIQNWILHLFNKGEIKTPFCTSTIIEWINTTAKMVIIADKNKWSKKWLTKFDRKNIYWRSGRFWKHFIWGVVDLYSDQEYEKSNNAVVVSDYSDIKSILNKDGGMCKFIEDDDHIPETYAYLKKEEQSLNEIVYWLPDILKKNKFIEDSKQIAFVNHILSGYRYHFERMGNKKDFENIIKCISSFFGAPQGNFYSMDPFADPNINWAWYYYCNWEVKFYREYIKFYKKGKDVDKIIQDMFWLIYDVFNFKYPKYLSCFQNLYNLVANQYNFPWINLNFLIKKLEYGYAELHEILLKNRWVSEILIDKLSRYFQGIDDLNKIELKMKEIQKNQEIKLERFEKDYLEWFLNIQ
;
A
#
# COMPACT_ATOMS: atom_id res chain seq x y z
N MET A 1 -19.86 -20.47 -37.67
CA MET A 1 -21.05 -19.73 -37.26
C MET A 1 -22.04 -20.62 -36.52
N GLN A 2 -22.63 -21.65 -37.14
CA GLN A 2 -23.61 -22.55 -36.49
C GLN A 2 -23.08 -23.21 -35.20
N GLU A 3 -21.81 -23.60 -35.18
CA GLU A 3 -21.18 -24.20 -34.02
C GLU A 3 -21.07 -23.19 -32.83
N LEU A 4 -20.73 -21.95 -33.13
CA LEU A 4 -20.64 -20.85 -32.14
C LEU A 4 -22.02 -20.48 -31.57
N ILE A 5 -23.05 -20.42 -32.43
CA ILE A 5 -24.45 -20.19 -31.99
C ILE A 5 -24.90 -21.34 -31.08
N SER A 6 -24.62 -22.59 -31.44
CA SER A 6 -24.98 -23.75 -30.61
C SER A 6 -24.23 -23.75 -29.29
N GLU A 7 -23.00 -23.27 -29.26
CA GLU A 7 -22.23 -23.10 -28.00
C GLU A 7 -22.82 -22.02 -27.12
N LEU A 8 -23.20 -20.86 -27.68
CA LEU A 8 -23.86 -19.76 -26.94
C LEU A 8 -25.21 -20.19 -26.36
N GLN A 9 -26.01 -20.97 -27.09
CA GLN A 9 -27.26 -21.53 -26.59
C GLN A 9 -27.05 -22.49 -25.41
N ARG A 10 -25.98 -23.34 -25.46
CA ARG A 10 -25.60 -24.20 -24.32
C ARG A 10 -25.12 -23.36 -23.13
N ILE A 11 -24.36 -22.30 -23.39
CA ILE A 11 -23.93 -21.35 -22.36
C ILE A 11 -25.16 -20.74 -21.71
N TYR A 12 -26.09 -20.18 -22.47
CA TYR A 12 -27.31 -19.56 -21.96
C TYR A 12 -28.07 -20.52 -21.02
N SER A 13 -28.32 -21.74 -21.45
CA SER A 13 -29.00 -22.76 -20.64
C SER A 13 -28.22 -23.08 -19.35
N SER A 14 -26.90 -23.08 -19.41
CA SER A 14 -26.02 -23.39 -18.28
C SER A 14 -25.91 -22.24 -17.26
N LEU A 15 -26.27 -21.01 -17.63
CA LEU A 15 -26.28 -19.86 -16.71
C LEU A 15 -27.29 -20.00 -15.56
N PHE A 16 -28.31 -20.78 -15.75
CA PHE A 16 -29.36 -21.03 -14.74
C PHE A 16 -29.06 -22.24 -13.83
N ASP A 17 -28.04 -23.02 -14.15
CA ASP A 17 -27.57 -24.13 -13.32
C ASP A 17 -26.43 -23.67 -12.40
N PRO A 18 -26.61 -23.59 -11.07
CA PRO A 18 -25.56 -23.13 -10.16
C PRO A 18 -24.25 -23.88 -10.26
N THR A 19 -24.29 -25.16 -10.66
CA THR A 19 -23.07 -26.00 -10.76
C THR A 19 -22.28 -25.72 -12.05
N LYS A 20 -22.94 -25.26 -13.11
CA LYS A 20 -22.36 -25.01 -14.44
C LYS A 20 -22.18 -23.52 -14.72
N ARG A 21 -22.86 -22.66 -13.97
CA ARG A 21 -22.90 -21.21 -14.19
C ARG A 21 -21.52 -20.57 -14.34
N THR A 22 -20.60 -20.88 -13.44
CA THR A 22 -19.26 -20.30 -13.47
C THR A 22 -18.47 -20.69 -14.73
N ASP A 23 -18.60 -21.94 -15.20
CA ASP A 23 -17.93 -22.38 -16.44
C ASP A 23 -18.61 -21.79 -17.69
N ALA A 24 -19.93 -21.62 -17.66
CA ALA A 24 -20.70 -20.95 -18.71
C ALA A 24 -20.28 -19.49 -18.88
N ILE A 25 -20.17 -18.73 -17.77
CA ILE A 25 -19.70 -17.33 -17.78
C ILE A 25 -18.30 -17.22 -18.34
N ARG A 26 -17.37 -18.14 -18.00
CA ARG A 26 -16.00 -18.15 -18.55
C ARG A 26 -15.99 -18.33 -20.06
N LYS A 27 -16.75 -19.27 -20.55
CA LYS A 27 -16.86 -19.51 -22.01
C LYS A 27 -17.48 -18.30 -22.71
N LEU A 28 -18.54 -17.72 -22.13
CA LEU A 28 -19.16 -16.50 -22.63
C LEU A 28 -18.13 -15.38 -22.77
N CYS A 29 -17.34 -15.14 -21.74
CA CYS A 29 -16.33 -14.11 -21.75
C CYS A 29 -15.21 -14.39 -22.79
N GLN A 30 -14.82 -15.64 -23.00
CA GLN A 30 -13.84 -16.00 -24.03
C GLN A 30 -14.39 -15.71 -25.43
N ILE A 31 -15.64 -16.06 -25.68
CA ILE A 31 -16.30 -15.78 -26.96
C ILE A 31 -16.47 -14.28 -27.18
N ALA A 32 -16.92 -13.55 -26.17
CA ALA A 32 -17.08 -12.10 -26.23
C ALA A 32 -15.74 -11.38 -26.54
N ASN A 33 -14.64 -11.83 -25.95
CA ASN A 33 -13.32 -11.27 -26.22
C ASN A 33 -12.80 -11.52 -27.64
N SER A 34 -13.34 -12.49 -28.38
CA SER A 34 -13.01 -12.68 -29.79
C SER A 34 -13.62 -11.63 -30.71
N ASN A 35 -14.47 -10.73 -30.15
CA ASN A 35 -15.13 -9.64 -30.84
C ASN A 35 -15.79 -10.05 -32.16
N PRO A 36 -16.78 -10.92 -32.15
CA PRO A 36 -17.43 -11.42 -33.37
C PRO A 36 -18.17 -10.32 -34.11
N GLU A 37 -18.05 -10.29 -35.42
CA GLU A 37 -18.66 -9.29 -36.29
C GLU A 37 -20.15 -9.59 -36.59
N ASP A 38 -20.56 -10.83 -36.47
CA ASP A 38 -21.92 -11.28 -36.79
C ASP A 38 -22.97 -10.76 -35.79
N SER A 39 -24.01 -10.11 -36.29
CA SER A 39 -25.04 -9.44 -35.46
C SER A 39 -25.84 -10.44 -34.61
N MET A 40 -26.12 -11.64 -35.12
CA MET A 40 -26.84 -12.66 -34.36
C MET A 40 -25.97 -13.23 -33.22
N VAL A 41 -24.68 -13.41 -33.46
CA VAL A 41 -23.75 -13.84 -32.43
C VAL A 41 -23.61 -12.75 -31.35
N ARG A 42 -23.51 -11.49 -31.75
CA ARG A 42 -23.49 -10.36 -30.83
C ARG A 42 -24.77 -10.28 -29.97
N GLN A 43 -25.94 -10.49 -30.58
CA GLN A 43 -27.20 -10.52 -29.84
C GLN A 43 -27.23 -11.65 -28.81
N LEU A 44 -26.81 -12.86 -29.16
CA LEU A 44 -26.77 -13.99 -28.23
C LEU A 44 -25.75 -13.77 -27.10
N ILE A 45 -24.62 -13.12 -27.37
CA ILE A 45 -23.68 -12.71 -26.33
C ILE A 45 -24.36 -11.71 -25.38
N TYR A 46 -25.02 -10.69 -25.91
CA TYR A 46 -25.75 -9.71 -25.12
C TYR A 46 -26.81 -10.39 -24.23
N ASP A 47 -27.63 -11.26 -24.77
CA ASP A 47 -28.66 -11.98 -24.04
C ASP A 47 -28.07 -12.86 -22.92
N CYS A 48 -26.96 -13.52 -23.18
CA CYS A 48 -26.21 -14.29 -22.17
C CYS A 48 -25.66 -13.38 -21.04
N ILE A 49 -25.19 -12.19 -21.37
CA ILE A 49 -24.66 -11.25 -20.40
C ILE A 49 -25.79 -10.70 -19.52
N VAL A 50 -26.91 -10.33 -20.11
CA VAL A 50 -28.10 -9.90 -19.35
C VAL A 50 -28.59 -11.01 -18.42
N ALA A 51 -28.68 -12.23 -18.91
CA ALA A 51 -29.07 -13.40 -18.12
C ALA A 51 -28.09 -13.69 -16.97
N SER A 52 -26.80 -13.47 -17.21
CA SER A 52 -25.76 -13.67 -16.19
C SER A 52 -25.62 -12.53 -15.21
N LYS A 53 -26.14 -11.34 -15.49
CA LYS A 53 -26.02 -10.12 -14.70
C LYS A 53 -24.57 -9.67 -14.43
N ILE A 54 -23.63 -10.03 -15.32
CA ILE A 54 -22.21 -9.64 -15.22
C ILE A 54 -21.92 -8.34 -15.97
N TYR A 55 -22.78 -7.35 -15.81
CA TYR A 55 -22.71 -6.08 -16.56
C TYR A 55 -21.37 -5.34 -16.47
N GLY A 56 -20.68 -5.43 -15.35
CA GLY A 56 -19.35 -4.83 -15.23
C GLY A 56 -18.28 -5.43 -16.15
N TYR A 57 -18.57 -6.58 -16.79
CA TYR A 57 -17.68 -7.17 -17.79
C TYR A 57 -17.75 -6.41 -19.13
N PHE A 58 -18.82 -5.75 -19.41
CA PHE A 58 -19.00 -4.97 -20.64
C PHE A 58 -18.06 -3.78 -20.73
N ASP A 59 -17.69 -3.16 -19.61
CA ASP A 59 -16.86 -1.97 -19.60
C ASP A 59 -15.46 -2.14 -20.19
N SER A 60 -14.91 -3.36 -20.13
CA SER A 60 -13.50 -3.52 -20.39
C SER A 60 -13.12 -3.93 -21.82
N ALA A 61 -14.00 -4.59 -22.55
CA ALA A 61 -13.68 -5.12 -23.86
C ALA A 61 -14.77 -4.86 -24.93
N LEU A 62 -16.05 -4.92 -24.57
CA LEU A 62 -17.13 -4.86 -25.52
C LEU A 62 -17.66 -3.45 -25.73
N PHE A 63 -17.72 -2.62 -24.66
CA PHE A 63 -18.18 -1.22 -24.76
C PHE A 63 -17.14 -0.28 -25.39
N GLN A 64 -15.87 -0.66 -25.46
CA GLN A 64 -14.86 0.10 -26.19
C GLN A 64 -15.01 -0.03 -27.72
N ASN A 65 -15.75 -1.04 -28.18
CA ASN A 65 -16.13 -1.15 -29.56
C ASN A 65 -17.51 -0.55 -29.78
N ALA A 66 -17.56 0.72 -30.21
CA ALA A 66 -18.79 1.47 -30.44
C ALA A 66 -19.81 0.71 -31.30
N ASN A 67 -19.34 -0.13 -32.21
CA ASN A 67 -20.17 -0.88 -33.15
C ASN A 67 -20.73 -2.17 -32.58
N PHE A 68 -20.36 -2.60 -31.35
CA PHE A 68 -20.87 -3.85 -30.78
C PHE A 68 -22.39 -3.80 -30.57
N PHE A 69 -22.92 -2.64 -30.21
CA PHE A 69 -24.34 -2.43 -29.91
C PHE A 69 -25.17 -2.06 -31.12
N ASP A 70 -24.54 -1.77 -32.26
CA ASP A 70 -25.25 -1.49 -33.49
C ASP A 70 -26.07 -2.72 -33.88
N ASP A 71 -27.32 -2.52 -34.21
CA ASP A 71 -28.28 -3.57 -34.63
C ASP A 71 -28.71 -4.57 -33.53
N LEU A 72 -28.39 -4.33 -32.25
CA LEU A 72 -28.88 -5.17 -31.15
C LEU A 72 -30.29 -4.80 -30.73
N TYR A 73 -31.13 -5.81 -30.51
CA TYR A 73 -32.44 -5.63 -29.85
C TYR A 73 -32.27 -5.60 -28.34
N ILE A 74 -32.57 -4.45 -27.72
CA ILE A 74 -32.55 -4.27 -26.28
C ILE A 74 -34.00 -4.09 -25.81
N SER A 75 -34.52 -5.03 -25.02
CA SER A 75 -35.88 -4.91 -24.48
C SER A 75 -35.96 -3.79 -23.41
N ASP A 76 -37.12 -3.16 -23.27
CA ASP A 76 -37.37 -2.17 -22.23
C ASP A 76 -37.10 -2.72 -20.83
N LYS A 77 -37.40 -3.99 -20.59
CA LYS A 77 -37.14 -4.67 -19.33
C LYS A 77 -35.62 -4.78 -19.04
N ASP A 78 -34.84 -5.12 -20.04
CA ASP A 78 -33.38 -5.23 -19.90
C ASP A 78 -32.78 -3.86 -19.71
N PHE A 79 -33.22 -2.86 -20.47
CA PHE A 79 -32.80 -1.46 -20.30
C PHE A 79 -33.07 -0.96 -18.88
N ILE A 80 -34.29 -1.15 -18.35
CA ILE A 80 -34.63 -0.76 -16.98
C ILE A 80 -33.76 -1.51 -15.96
N SER A 81 -33.55 -2.81 -16.15
CA SER A 81 -32.71 -3.61 -15.26
C SER A 81 -31.29 -3.10 -15.21
N VAL A 82 -30.72 -2.72 -16.35
CA VAL A 82 -29.38 -2.13 -16.42
C VAL A 82 -29.36 -0.71 -15.85
N ALA A 83 -30.37 0.10 -16.17
CA ALA A 83 -30.49 1.48 -15.69
C ALA A 83 -30.55 1.57 -14.15
N THR A 84 -31.14 0.58 -13.48
CA THR A 84 -31.15 0.53 -12.00
C THR A 84 -29.78 0.30 -11.39
N LEU A 85 -28.83 -0.17 -12.19
CA LEU A 85 -27.46 -0.46 -11.76
C LEU A 85 -26.46 0.60 -12.22
N TRP A 86 -26.89 1.68 -12.86
CA TRP A 86 -25.98 2.74 -13.30
C TRP A 86 -25.22 3.34 -12.13
N SER A 87 -23.94 3.53 -12.38
CA SER A 87 -23.01 4.16 -11.44
C SER A 87 -23.20 5.67 -11.40
N SER A 88 -23.01 6.24 -10.22
CA SER A 88 -22.97 7.70 -10.06
C SER A 88 -21.60 8.31 -10.43
N ILE A 89 -20.58 7.48 -10.67
CA ILE A 89 -19.20 7.91 -10.96
C ILE A 89 -19.11 8.59 -12.32
N SER A 90 -19.55 7.90 -13.36
CA SER A 90 -19.61 8.44 -14.71
C SER A 90 -20.66 7.71 -15.56
N GLU A 91 -21.05 8.33 -16.66
CA GLU A 91 -21.92 7.70 -17.65
C GLU A 91 -21.23 6.46 -18.24
N GLY A 92 -22.00 5.41 -18.47
CA GLY A 92 -21.52 4.15 -19.04
C GLY A 92 -21.01 3.12 -18.03
N PHE A 93 -20.75 3.49 -16.78
CA PHE A 93 -20.38 2.53 -15.74
C PHE A 93 -21.61 1.89 -15.09
N VAL A 94 -21.60 0.57 -14.97
CA VAL A 94 -22.69 -0.23 -14.40
C VAL A 94 -22.19 -1.02 -13.21
N LEU A 95 -22.91 -0.89 -12.10
CA LEU A 95 -22.66 -1.68 -10.88
C LEU A 95 -23.05 -3.14 -11.11
N THR A 96 -22.37 -4.05 -10.44
CA THR A 96 -22.92 -5.39 -10.29
C THR A 96 -24.07 -5.37 -9.27
N PRO A 97 -25.02 -6.32 -9.34
CA PRO A 97 -26.09 -6.41 -8.35
C PRO A 97 -25.59 -6.46 -6.91
N LEU A 98 -24.48 -7.19 -6.68
CA LEU A 98 -23.85 -7.29 -5.35
C LEU A 98 -23.23 -5.96 -4.88
N GLN A 99 -22.62 -5.20 -5.78
CA GLN A 99 -22.11 -3.86 -5.44
C GLN A 99 -23.26 -2.92 -5.07
N LYS A 100 -24.37 -2.96 -5.82
CA LYS A 100 -25.57 -2.21 -5.50
C LYS A 100 -26.14 -2.59 -4.14
N GLU A 101 -26.20 -3.88 -3.84
CA GLU A 101 -26.65 -4.39 -2.54
C GLU A 101 -25.80 -3.83 -1.38
N VAL A 102 -24.48 -3.74 -1.54
CA VAL A 102 -23.58 -3.15 -0.53
C VAL A 102 -23.89 -1.66 -0.33
N ILE A 103 -24.14 -0.92 -1.41
CA ILE A 103 -24.46 0.51 -1.32
C ILE A 103 -25.80 0.72 -0.61
N GLU A 104 -26.82 -0.07 -0.92
CA GLU A 104 -28.11 0.01 -0.23
C GLU A 104 -27.98 -0.39 1.25
N LEU A 105 -27.22 -1.43 1.56
CA LEU A 105 -26.90 -1.80 2.93
C LEU A 105 -26.20 -0.65 3.69
N PHE A 106 -25.29 0.06 3.03
CA PHE A 106 -24.62 1.21 3.64
C PHE A 106 -25.60 2.36 3.92
N LYS A 107 -26.55 2.62 3.03
CA LYS A 107 -27.60 3.62 3.26
C LYS A 107 -28.44 3.29 4.49
N GLU A 108 -28.77 2.02 4.67
CA GLU A 108 -29.58 1.54 5.79
C GLU A 108 -28.79 1.55 7.10
N LYS A 109 -27.62 0.93 7.13
CA LYS A 109 -26.85 0.62 8.35
C LYS A 109 -25.83 1.67 8.74
N LYS A 110 -25.39 2.54 7.83
CA LYS A 110 -24.34 3.56 8.01
C LYS A 110 -22.96 3.00 8.34
N LYS A 111 -22.87 1.91 9.07
CA LYS A 111 -21.64 1.20 9.41
C LYS A 111 -21.70 -0.20 8.83
N ILE A 112 -20.80 -0.52 7.90
CA ILE A 112 -20.75 -1.83 7.26
C ILE A 112 -19.35 -2.42 7.24
N CYS A 113 -19.34 -3.74 7.25
CA CYS A 113 -18.14 -4.54 7.11
C CYS A 113 -18.34 -5.54 5.97
N ILE A 114 -17.50 -5.49 4.96
CA ILE A 114 -17.65 -6.31 3.76
C ILE A 114 -16.47 -7.26 3.61
N SER A 115 -16.79 -8.55 3.63
CA SER A 115 -15.85 -9.61 3.32
C SER A 115 -16.00 -10.00 1.84
N ALA A 116 -15.11 -9.51 1.00
CA ALA A 116 -15.17 -9.72 -0.44
C ALA A 116 -13.78 -9.92 -1.05
N PRO A 117 -13.64 -10.75 -2.09
CA PRO A 117 -12.37 -10.94 -2.80
C PRO A 117 -11.88 -9.63 -3.43
N THR A 118 -10.61 -9.59 -3.79
CA THR A 118 -9.99 -8.40 -4.39
C THR A 118 -10.65 -7.98 -5.70
N SER A 119 -11.21 -8.93 -6.44
CA SER A 119 -11.93 -8.70 -7.71
C SER A 119 -13.35 -8.13 -7.56
N PHE A 120 -13.87 -8.00 -6.35
CA PHE A 120 -15.21 -7.47 -6.09
C PHE A 120 -15.37 -6.00 -6.48
N GLY A 121 -14.28 -5.23 -6.48
CA GLY A 121 -14.34 -3.79 -6.71
C GLY A 121 -14.67 -2.98 -5.45
N LYS A 122 -14.16 -3.39 -4.28
CA LYS A 122 -14.34 -2.69 -2.99
C LYS A 122 -14.07 -1.18 -3.08
N THR A 123 -13.02 -0.81 -3.78
CA THR A 123 -12.65 0.60 -4.01
C THR A 123 -13.67 1.33 -4.89
N PHE A 124 -14.27 0.64 -5.85
CA PHE A 124 -15.32 1.21 -6.69
C PHE A 124 -16.59 1.53 -5.88
N VAL A 125 -16.99 0.61 -5.00
CA VAL A 125 -18.09 0.84 -4.04
C VAL A 125 -17.79 2.03 -3.12
N LEU A 126 -16.54 2.20 -2.65
CA LEU A 126 -16.14 3.38 -1.89
C LEU A 126 -16.40 4.67 -2.67
N PHE A 127 -16.04 4.72 -3.95
CA PHE A 127 -16.25 5.93 -4.76
C PHE A 127 -17.74 6.24 -4.94
N GLU A 128 -18.56 5.24 -5.14
CA GLU A 128 -20.02 5.40 -5.18
C GLU A 128 -20.56 5.96 -3.86
N ILE A 129 -20.12 5.43 -2.73
CA ILE A 129 -20.51 5.94 -1.41
C ILE A 129 -20.12 7.41 -1.27
N LEU A 130 -18.88 7.77 -1.59
CA LEU A 130 -18.40 9.15 -1.48
C LEU A 130 -19.22 10.12 -2.34
N ILE A 131 -19.61 9.71 -3.56
CA ILE A 131 -20.42 10.55 -4.46
C ILE A 131 -21.85 10.68 -3.95
N GLN A 132 -22.49 9.56 -3.59
CA GLN A 132 -23.88 9.57 -3.17
C GLN A 132 -24.11 10.28 -1.83
N PHE A 133 -23.09 10.37 -0.99
CA PHE A 133 -23.15 11.02 0.32
C PHE A 133 -22.42 12.37 0.38
N THR A 134 -22.11 12.98 -0.75
CA THR A 134 -21.41 14.28 -0.82
C THR A 134 -22.07 15.37 0.01
N SER A 135 -23.40 15.38 0.13
CA SER A 135 -24.14 16.34 0.94
C SER A 135 -24.06 16.08 2.46
N ILE A 136 -23.60 14.89 2.86
CA ILE A 136 -23.54 14.45 4.26
C ILE A 136 -22.09 14.45 4.77
N PHE A 137 -21.14 14.04 3.93
CA PHE A 137 -19.74 13.91 4.30
C PHE A 137 -18.99 15.19 4.03
N SER A 138 -18.73 15.96 5.07
CA SER A 138 -17.82 17.12 4.97
C SER A 138 -16.36 16.68 5.03
N ASN A 139 -15.99 15.80 5.96
CA ASN A 139 -14.62 15.31 6.09
C ASN A 139 -14.59 13.79 6.14
N SER A 140 -13.80 13.21 5.25
CA SER A 140 -13.66 11.76 5.08
C SER A 140 -12.21 11.31 5.22
N LEU A 141 -11.98 10.17 5.86
CA LEU A 141 -10.67 9.56 6.01
C LEU A 141 -10.64 8.15 5.42
N ILE A 142 -9.74 7.92 4.49
CA ILE A 142 -9.49 6.61 3.90
C ILE A 142 -8.14 6.12 4.42
N VAL A 143 -8.16 5.03 5.18
CA VAL A 143 -6.95 4.42 5.76
C VAL A 143 -6.59 3.18 4.95
N VAL A 144 -5.38 3.16 4.41
CA VAL A 144 -4.85 2.04 3.64
C VAL A 144 -3.44 1.67 4.08
N PRO A 145 -3.04 0.40 3.97
CA PRO A 145 -1.82 -0.10 4.62
C PRO A 145 -0.53 0.47 4.05
N THR A 146 -0.52 1.02 2.85
CA THR A 146 0.73 1.42 2.19
C THR A 146 0.60 2.75 1.45
N ASN A 147 1.72 3.48 1.36
CA ASN A 147 1.78 4.72 0.56
C ASN A 147 1.43 4.48 -0.92
N ALA A 148 1.73 3.29 -1.43
CA ALA A 148 1.40 2.91 -2.80
C ALA A 148 -0.11 2.89 -3.03
N LEU A 149 -0.85 2.25 -2.14
CA LEU A 149 -2.31 2.25 -2.18
C LEU A 149 -2.90 3.64 -1.93
N CYS A 150 -2.29 4.44 -1.04
CA CYS A 150 -2.69 5.84 -0.86
C CYS A 150 -2.67 6.59 -2.19
N THR A 151 -1.59 6.45 -2.93
CA THR A 151 -1.42 7.16 -4.20
C THR A 151 -2.32 6.59 -5.30
N GLU A 152 -2.48 5.27 -5.38
CA GLU A 152 -3.41 4.65 -6.33
C GLU A 152 -4.86 5.13 -6.12
N ILE A 153 -5.32 5.11 -4.87
CA ILE A 153 -6.69 5.56 -4.53
C ILE A 153 -6.82 7.06 -4.73
N PHE A 154 -5.79 7.83 -4.38
CA PHE A 154 -5.77 9.27 -4.61
C PHE A 154 -5.97 9.59 -6.09
N HIS A 155 -5.20 8.99 -7.00
CA HIS A 155 -5.36 9.22 -8.44
C HIS A 155 -6.75 8.85 -8.93
N LYS A 156 -7.27 7.70 -8.51
CA LYS A 156 -8.61 7.26 -8.90
C LYS A 156 -9.71 8.23 -8.43
N ILE A 157 -9.65 8.70 -7.18
CA ILE A 157 -10.62 9.68 -6.64
C ILE A 157 -10.46 11.02 -7.34
N TYR A 158 -9.23 11.47 -7.55
CA TYR A 158 -8.91 12.74 -8.17
C TYR A 158 -9.41 12.84 -9.62
N ASN A 159 -9.49 11.71 -10.32
CA ASN A 159 -10.00 11.65 -11.70
C ASN A 159 -11.53 11.62 -11.78
N ILE A 160 -12.22 11.43 -10.67
CA ILE A 160 -13.67 11.53 -10.63
C ILE A 160 -14.07 12.99 -10.49
N SER A 161 -14.54 13.61 -11.58
CA SER A 161 -14.86 15.04 -11.64
C SER A 161 -15.81 15.48 -10.51
N LYS A 162 -16.80 14.65 -10.18
CA LYS A 162 -17.75 14.94 -9.09
C LYS A 162 -17.06 15.05 -7.72
N LEU A 163 -16.08 14.21 -7.44
CA LEU A 163 -15.34 14.26 -6.18
C LEU A 163 -14.30 15.39 -6.17
N LYS A 164 -13.55 15.56 -7.26
CA LYS A 164 -12.57 16.63 -7.42
C LYS A 164 -13.18 18.02 -7.26
N ASN A 165 -14.39 18.24 -7.78
CA ASN A 165 -15.03 19.53 -7.73
C ASN A 165 -15.64 19.86 -6.35
N ASN A 166 -15.92 18.83 -5.54
CA ASN A 166 -16.58 19.01 -4.25
C ASN A 166 -15.64 18.89 -3.06
N TYR A 167 -14.45 18.29 -3.24
CA TYR A 167 -13.53 18.00 -2.13
C TYR A 167 -12.09 18.45 -2.42
N THR A 168 -11.41 18.86 -1.37
CA THR A 168 -9.95 18.90 -1.34
C THR A 168 -9.43 17.51 -1.03
N ILE A 169 -8.76 16.88 -1.99
CA ILE A 169 -8.28 15.51 -1.89
C ILE A 169 -6.79 15.52 -1.56
N SER A 170 -6.38 14.84 -0.49
CA SER A 170 -4.99 14.81 -0.07
C SER A 170 -4.53 13.41 0.35
N ASN A 171 -3.34 13.00 -0.10
CA ASN A 171 -2.64 11.81 0.39
C ASN A 171 -1.50 12.15 1.35
N TYR A 172 -1.49 13.37 1.85
CA TYR A 172 -0.53 13.91 2.79
C TYR A 172 -1.25 14.72 3.86
N TYR A 173 -0.76 14.66 5.08
CA TYR A 173 -1.23 15.48 6.19
C TYR A 173 -0.03 16.00 7.00
N ASP A 174 -0.02 17.30 7.25
CA ASP A 174 0.94 17.98 8.13
C ASP A 174 0.15 18.94 9.04
N PRO A 175 0.23 18.78 10.36
CA PRO A 175 -0.52 19.64 11.29
C PRO A 175 -0.16 21.13 11.21
N ASN A 176 0.97 21.48 10.58
CA ASN A 176 1.39 22.87 10.39
C ASN A 176 0.80 23.53 9.14
N LEU A 177 0.07 22.77 8.31
CA LEU A 177 -0.61 23.31 7.12
C LEU A 177 -2.05 23.69 7.46
N SER A 178 -2.53 24.72 6.79
CA SER A 178 -3.93 25.12 6.86
C SER A 178 -4.77 24.23 5.96
N TYR A 179 -5.80 23.63 6.51
CA TYR A 179 -6.80 22.88 5.77
C TYR A 179 -8.15 23.58 5.86
N SER A 180 -9.00 23.39 4.88
CA SER A 180 -10.39 23.80 4.96
C SER A 180 -11.10 23.09 6.13
N ASP A 181 -12.08 23.74 6.76
CA ASP A 181 -12.90 23.15 7.80
C ASP A 181 -13.90 22.10 7.27
N LYS A 182 -14.13 22.10 5.97
CA LYS A 182 -15.07 21.21 5.27
C LYS A 182 -14.51 20.69 3.95
N ASN A 183 -15.17 19.63 3.46
CA ASN A 183 -14.94 19.07 2.14
C ASN A 183 -13.53 18.55 1.92
N ASN A 184 -13.03 17.76 2.89
CA ASN A 184 -11.74 17.10 2.77
C ASN A 184 -11.89 15.59 2.60
N ILE A 185 -11.10 15.03 1.72
CA ILE A 185 -10.86 13.57 1.65
C ILE A 185 -9.37 13.33 1.89
N PHE A 186 -9.05 12.73 3.03
CA PHE A 186 -7.70 12.32 3.36
C PHE A 186 -7.51 10.83 3.05
N ILE A 187 -6.43 10.48 2.35
CA ILE A 187 -6.08 9.11 1.99
C ILE A 187 -4.70 8.83 2.58
N LEU A 188 -4.66 8.16 3.72
CA LEU A 188 -3.47 8.09 4.57
C LEU A 188 -3.11 6.65 4.95
N THR A 189 -1.82 6.45 5.23
CA THR A 189 -1.39 5.25 5.96
C THR A 189 -1.80 5.35 7.43
N PRO A 190 -1.86 4.23 8.18
CA PRO A 190 -2.20 4.25 9.59
C PRO A 190 -1.35 5.23 10.40
N GLU A 191 -0.05 5.29 10.16
CA GLU A 191 0.86 6.17 10.87
C GLU A 191 0.50 7.66 10.66
N LYS A 192 0.16 8.05 9.43
CA LYS A 192 -0.27 9.43 9.11
C LYS A 192 -1.69 9.72 9.58
N ALA A 193 -2.57 8.72 9.53
CA ALA A 193 -3.93 8.84 10.07
C ALA A 193 -3.92 9.06 11.58
N ASP A 194 -2.98 8.46 12.30
CA ASP A 194 -2.78 8.67 13.72
C ASP A 194 -2.41 10.13 14.03
N VAL A 195 -1.48 10.71 13.27
CA VAL A 195 -1.12 12.15 13.39
C VAL A 195 -2.33 13.04 13.10
N LEU A 196 -3.12 12.71 12.06
CA LEU A 196 -4.34 13.44 11.76
C LEU A 196 -5.32 13.40 12.93
N LEU A 197 -5.58 12.22 13.50
CA LEU A 197 -6.52 12.05 14.60
C LEU A 197 -6.10 12.76 15.89
N GLU A 198 -4.82 13.06 16.05
CA GLU A 198 -4.31 13.84 17.20
C GLU A 198 -4.45 15.34 17.02
N SER A 199 -4.29 15.85 15.82
CA SER A 199 -4.15 17.29 15.54
C SER A 199 -5.32 17.89 14.76
N PHE A 200 -6.12 17.07 14.07
CA PHE A 200 -7.26 17.53 13.28
C PHE A 200 -8.45 17.84 14.20
N SER A 201 -8.80 19.13 14.31
CA SER A 201 -9.81 19.62 15.24
C SER A 201 -11.24 19.47 14.76
N TRP A 202 -11.46 19.27 13.47
CA TRP A 202 -12.80 19.17 12.88
C TRP A 202 -13.36 17.76 12.91
N LYS A 203 -14.68 17.68 12.83
CA LYS A 203 -15.38 16.40 12.85
C LYS A 203 -15.09 15.60 11.58
N LEU A 204 -14.75 14.32 11.75
CA LEU A 204 -14.76 13.33 10.67
C LEU A 204 -16.16 12.70 10.59
N ASP A 205 -16.76 12.72 9.42
CA ASP A 205 -18.10 12.16 9.21
C ASP A 205 -18.07 10.69 8.77
N PHE A 206 -17.09 10.35 7.95
CA PHE A 206 -16.92 9.03 7.34
C PHE A 206 -15.48 8.56 7.40
N PHE A 207 -15.30 7.26 7.60
CA PHE A 207 -14.02 6.63 7.31
C PHE A 207 -14.17 5.29 6.58
N MET A 208 -13.16 5.00 5.78
CA MET A 208 -12.94 3.68 5.20
C MET A 208 -11.61 3.14 5.67
N MET A 209 -11.57 1.84 5.98
CA MET A 209 -10.33 1.14 6.30
C MET A 209 -10.24 -0.15 5.50
N ASP A 210 -9.18 -0.27 4.70
CA ASP A 210 -8.92 -1.44 3.86
C ASP A 210 -7.89 -2.37 4.52
N GLU A 211 -7.93 -3.64 4.13
CA GLU A 211 -6.98 -4.66 4.60
C GLU A 211 -6.93 -4.81 6.14
N ILE A 212 -8.08 -4.70 6.80
CA ILE A 212 -8.20 -4.71 8.28
C ILE A 212 -7.58 -5.96 8.93
N TYR A 213 -7.48 -7.08 8.22
CA TYR A 213 -6.83 -8.29 8.75
C TYR A 213 -5.39 -8.05 9.27
N LYS A 214 -4.77 -6.94 8.90
CA LYS A 214 -3.45 -6.56 9.44
C LYS A 214 -3.46 -6.29 10.94
N ILE A 215 -4.62 -6.06 11.54
CA ILE A 215 -4.79 -5.99 12.99
C ILE A 215 -4.36 -7.30 13.69
N ASN A 216 -4.52 -8.44 13.02
CA ASN A 216 -4.17 -9.74 13.57
C ASN A 216 -2.71 -10.16 13.37
N ASP A 217 -1.93 -9.37 12.67
CA ASP A 217 -0.50 -9.66 12.51
C ASP A 217 0.28 -9.16 13.73
N HIS A 218 0.15 -9.87 14.84
CA HIS A 218 0.76 -9.51 16.13
C HIS A 218 2.30 -9.43 16.08
N GLU A 219 2.93 -9.86 14.99
CA GLU A 219 4.36 -9.74 14.76
C GLU A 219 4.75 -8.44 14.06
N ASP A 220 3.82 -7.80 13.37
CA ASP A 220 4.01 -6.49 12.77
C ASP A 220 3.65 -5.41 13.80
N GLU A 221 4.63 -4.60 14.22
CA GLU A 221 4.40 -3.45 15.11
C GLU A 221 3.29 -2.52 14.60
N ARG A 222 3.03 -2.54 13.29
CA ARG A 222 1.98 -1.76 12.64
C ARG A 222 0.58 -2.25 12.96
N SER A 223 0.42 -3.53 13.34
CA SER A 223 -0.90 -4.09 13.71
C SER A 223 -1.53 -3.30 14.84
N LYS A 224 -0.73 -2.89 15.83
CA LYS A 224 -1.15 -2.09 16.97
C LYS A 224 -1.67 -0.71 16.57
N ILE A 225 -1.06 -0.11 15.54
CA ILE A 225 -1.49 1.20 15.03
C ILE A 225 -2.81 1.06 14.30
N PHE A 226 -2.94 0.04 13.47
CA PHE A 226 -4.20 -0.26 12.79
C PHE A 226 -5.36 -0.43 13.78
N ASP A 227 -5.12 -1.22 14.83
CA ASP A 227 -6.08 -1.49 15.88
C ASP A 227 -6.51 -0.22 16.61
N ASN A 228 -5.53 0.56 17.06
CA ASN A 228 -5.77 1.82 17.72
C ASN A 228 -6.56 2.82 16.87
N ILE A 229 -6.20 2.96 15.60
CA ILE A 229 -6.89 3.88 14.69
C ILE A 229 -8.33 3.44 14.48
N LEU A 230 -8.55 2.14 14.26
CA LEU A 230 -9.90 1.60 14.11
C LEU A 230 -10.75 1.88 15.35
N TYR A 231 -10.21 1.64 16.54
CA TYR A 231 -10.87 1.93 17.81
C TYR A 231 -11.29 3.41 17.92
N ARG A 232 -10.35 4.34 17.65
CA ARG A 232 -10.61 5.78 17.72
C ARG A 232 -11.63 6.25 16.68
N LEU A 233 -11.56 5.72 15.46
CA LEU A 233 -12.47 6.08 14.39
C LEU A 233 -13.88 5.57 14.63
N LEU A 234 -14.06 4.34 15.13
CA LEU A 234 -15.36 3.80 15.48
C LEU A 234 -16.07 4.62 16.56
N LYS A 235 -15.30 5.20 17.51
CA LYS A 235 -15.83 6.12 18.53
C LYS A 235 -16.23 7.48 17.98
N LYS A 236 -15.47 8.01 17.02
CA LYS A 236 -15.60 9.39 16.53
C LYS A 236 -16.55 9.54 15.34
N THR A 237 -16.80 8.50 14.57
CA THR A 237 -17.55 8.58 13.32
C THR A 237 -18.84 7.79 13.33
N ASN A 238 -19.86 8.34 12.65
CA ASN A 238 -21.15 7.68 12.50
C ASN A 238 -21.25 6.79 11.26
N TYR A 239 -20.38 6.97 10.29
CA TYR A 239 -20.36 6.21 9.04
C TYR A 239 -19.01 5.53 8.85
N CYS A 240 -19.06 4.24 8.58
CA CYS A 240 -17.83 3.52 8.24
C CYS A 240 -18.04 2.43 7.18
N TYR A 241 -17.02 2.26 6.36
CA TYR A 241 -16.91 1.18 5.41
C TYR A 241 -15.63 0.38 5.67
N LEU A 242 -15.78 -0.78 6.28
CA LEU A 242 -14.68 -1.69 6.53
C LEU A 242 -14.62 -2.73 5.42
N ALA A 243 -13.45 -2.90 4.81
CA ALA A 243 -13.29 -3.80 3.68
C ALA A 243 -12.09 -4.73 3.88
N TRP A 244 -12.30 -6.02 3.66
CA TRP A 244 -11.24 -7.01 3.68
C TRP A 244 -11.58 -8.29 2.88
N PRO A 245 -10.62 -9.12 2.51
CA PRO A 245 -10.87 -10.42 1.93
C PRO A 245 -11.04 -11.50 3.01
N TYR A 246 -11.99 -12.43 2.81
CA TYR A 246 -12.06 -13.73 3.50
C TYR A 246 -12.27 -13.71 5.02
N ILE A 247 -13.17 -12.87 5.53
CA ILE A 247 -13.64 -12.98 6.90
C ILE A 247 -15.02 -13.61 6.91
N ASP A 248 -15.16 -14.62 7.77
CA ASP A 248 -16.42 -15.32 7.92
C ASP A 248 -17.22 -14.72 9.09
N GLU A 249 -16.55 -14.42 10.21
CA GLU A 249 -17.19 -13.85 11.40
C GLU A 249 -16.17 -13.08 12.26
N PHE A 250 -16.66 -12.24 13.13
CA PHE A 250 -15.86 -11.64 14.20
C PHE A 250 -15.66 -12.63 15.33
N ASP A 251 -14.55 -12.51 16.08
CA ASP A 251 -14.34 -13.28 17.29
C ASP A 251 -15.47 -13.06 18.31
N LYS A 252 -15.91 -14.13 18.98
CA LYS A 252 -17.03 -14.07 19.93
C LYS A 252 -16.75 -13.13 21.10
N LYS A 253 -15.51 -13.10 21.60
CA LYS A 253 -15.13 -12.20 22.68
C LYS A 253 -15.23 -10.74 22.27
N LEU A 254 -14.87 -10.44 21.00
CA LEU A 254 -15.06 -9.10 20.46
C LEU A 254 -16.53 -8.73 20.38
N GLN A 255 -17.38 -9.62 19.88
CA GLN A 255 -18.83 -9.39 19.78
C GLN A 255 -19.49 -9.19 21.15
N GLU A 256 -18.98 -9.85 22.18
CA GLU A 256 -19.46 -9.76 23.56
C GLU A 256 -18.92 -8.53 24.31
N SER A 257 -17.88 -7.88 23.80
CA SER A 257 -17.25 -6.73 24.43
C SER A 257 -18.21 -5.53 24.56
N ILE A 258 -18.08 -4.77 25.63
CA ILE A 258 -18.85 -3.55 25.87
C ILE A 258 -18.61 -2.56 24.74
N PHE A 259 -17.36 -2.43 24.29
CA PHE A 259 -16.99 -1.56 23.19
C PHE A 259 -17.73 -1.93 21.90
N PHE A 260 -17.69 -3.20 21.50
CA PHE A 260 -18.35 -3.65 20.28
C PHE A 260 -19.86 -3.40 20.33
N LYS A 261 -20.50 -3.75 21.44
CA LYS A 261 -21.93 -3.51 21.67
C LYS A 261 -22.30 -2.02 21.59
N LYS A 262 -21.46 -1.12 22.12
CA LYS A 262 -21.73 0.32 22.13
C LYS A 262 -21.51 1.00 20.77
N TYR A 263 -20.45 0.64 20.04
CA TYR A 263 -20.03 1.39 18.85
C TYR A 263 -20.25 0.64 17.53
N THR A 264 -20.50 -0.65 17.57
CA THR A 264 -20.51 -1.51 16.40
C THR A 264 -21.64 -2.55 16.39
N GLN A 265 -22.70 -2.37 17.19
CA GLN A 265 -23.79 -3.33 17.40
C GLN A 265 -24.35 -3.97 16.11
N GLU A 266 -24.30 -3.25 15.00
CA GLU A 266 -24.82 -3.70 13.72
C GLU A 266 -23.73 -4.10 12.72
N LEU A 267 -22.46 -4.07 13.14
CA LEU A 267 -21.32 -4.34 12.26
C LEU A 267 -21.08 -5.85 12.15
N VAL A 268 -21.84 -6.51 11.30
CA VAL A 268 -21.67 -7.93 10.99
C VAL A 268 -20.94 -8.05 9.65
N PRO A 269 -19.92 -8.91 9.53
CA PRO A 269 -19.28 -9.15 8.26
C PRO A 269 -20.27 -9.69 7.23
N LYS A 270 -20.51 -8.95 6.17
CA LYS A 270 -21.30 -9.45 5.05
C LYS A 270 -20.36 -10.11 4.03
N ILE A 271 -20.51 -11.41 3.90
CA ILE A 271 -19.75 -12.20 2.93
C ILE A 271 -20.36 -12.02 1.56
N MET A 272 -19.57 -11.55 0.60
CA MET A 272 -20.01 -11.39 -0.78
C MET A 272 -19.53 -12.59 -1.60
N ALA A 273 -20.46 -13.44 -1.97
CA ALA A 273 -20.22 -14.55 -2.87
C ALA A 273 -20.06 -14.04 -4.31
N VAL A 274 -18.83 -13.76 -4.70
CA VAL A 274 -18.52 -13.34 -6.07
C VAL A 274 -18.15 -14.56 -6.89
N GLU A 275 -18.62 -14.60 -8.12
CA GLU A 275 -18.18 -15.61 -9.07
C GLU A 275 -16.67 -15.51 -9.27
N LYS A 276 -16.01 -16.62 -9.02
CA LYS A 276 -14.55 -16.70 -9.02
C LYS A 276 -14.09 -17.31 -10.32
N GLY A 277 -13.08 -16.73 -10.93
CA GLY A 277 -12.35 -17.42 -11.97
C GLY A 277 -11.80 -18.77 -11.47
N LYS A 278 -11.47 -19.70 -12.37
CA LYS A 278 -10.95 -21.03 -12.00
C LYS A 278 -9.47 -20.96 -11.71
N ILE A 279 -9.08 -21.33 -10.49
CA ILE A 279 -7.68 -21.58 -10.17
C ILE A 279 -7.33 -22.95 -10.71
N GLN A 280 -6.41 -22.98 -11.65
CA GLN A 280 -5.83 -24.23 -12.12
C GLN A 280 -4.56 -24.50 -11.31
N TRP A 281 -4.63 -25.49 -10.43
CA TRP A 281 -3.48 -25.98 -9.70
C TRP A 281 -2.62 -26.82 -10.63
N ILE A 282 -1.33 -26.53 -10.68
CA ILE A 282 -0.37 -27.25 -11.51
C ILE A 282 0.54 -28.02 -10.57
N GLU A 283 0.40 -29.33 -10.58
CA GLU A 283 1.28 -30.22 -9.85
C GLU A 283 2.62 -30.34 -10.58
N LEU A 284 3.70 -30.18 -9.84
CA LEU A 284 5.05 -30.27 -10.36
C LEU A 284 5.71 -31.59 -9.94
N LYS A 285 6.51 -32.16 -10.84
CA LYS A 285 7.43 -33.23 -10.47
C LYS A 285 8.34 -32.77 -9.33
N LYS A 286 8.52 -33.60 -8.31
CA LYS A 286 9.31 -33.26 -7.10
C LYS A 286 10.84 -33.25 -7.35
N THR A 287 11.30 -33.65 -8.54
CA THR A 287 12.72 -33.77 -8.91
C THR A 287 13.27 -32.45 -9.49
N GLY A 288 14.50 -32.10 -9.16
CA GLY A 288 15.19 -30.91 -9.65
C GLY A 288 15.21 -29.72 -8.66
N ASN A 289 16.05 -28.73 -8.94
CA ASN A 289 16.08 -27.50 -8.14
C ASN A 289 14.85 -26.61 -8.43
N LYS A 290 14.59 -25.64 -7.55
CA LYS A 290 13.41 -24.75 -7.66
C LYS A 290 13.30 -24.08 -9.03
N ILE A 291 14.40 -23.57 -9.55
CA ILE A 291 14.44 -22.84 -10.82
C ILE A 291 14.16 -23.75 -12.00
N GLU A 292 14.65 -24.99 -11.98
CA GLU A 292 14.34 -25.99 -13.01
C GLU A 292 12.86 -26.35 -13.04
N ARG A 293 12.25 -26.43 -11.88
CA ARG A 293 10.81 -26.75 -11.74
C ARG A 293 9.89 -25.64 -12.27
N ILE A 294 10.29 -24.36 -12.13
CA ILE A 294 9.46 -23.23 -12.55
C ILE A 294 9.77 -22.70 -13.95
N SER A 295 10.98 -22.96 -14.48
CA SER A 295 11.43 -22.43 -15.76
C SER A 295 10.48 -22.67 -16.95
N PRO A 296 9.80 -23.83 -17.09
CA PRO A 296 8.88 -24.06 -18.20
C PRO A 296 7.69 -23.08 -18.24
N PHE A 297 7.27 -22.59 -17.08
CA PHE A 297 6.13 -21.68 -17.00
C PHE A 297 6.52 -20.24 -17.37
N LEU A 298 7.75 -19.84 -17.03
CA LEU A 298 8.24 -18.48 -17.22
C LEU A 298 8.46 -18.13 -18.70
N SER A 299 8.72 -19.13 -19.53
CA SER A 299 8.84 -18.96 -20.99
C SER A 299 7.48 -18.81 -21.68
N SER A 300 6.43 -19.43 -21.12
CA SER A 300 5.12 -19.57 -21.77
C SER A 300 4.09 -18.54 -21.30
N TYR A 301 4.23 -18.03 -20.07
CA TYR A 301 3.21 -17.21 -19.46
C TYR A 301 3.81 -15.97 -18.79
N GLN A 302 2.99 -14.93 -18.63
CA GLN A 302 3.30 -13.81 -17.75
C GLN A 302 3.07 -14.23 -16.30
N CYS A 303 4.15 -14.31 -15.51
CA CYS A 303 4.14 -14.91 -14.18
C CYS A 303 4.59 -13.90 -13.11
N ILE A 304 4.11 -14.08 -11.88
CA ILE A 304 4.69 -13.50 -10.68
C ILE A 304 5.30 -14.63 -9.87
N VAL A 305 6.57 -14.50 -9.47
CA VAL A 305 7.24 -15.47 -8.62
C VAL A 305 7.43 -14.90 -7.21
N TYR A 306 6.72 -15.50 -6.26
CA TYR A 306 6.86 -15.13 -4.86
C TYR A 306 8.11 -15.73 -4.24
N SER A 307 8.89 -14.89 -3.58
CA SER A 307 10.08 -15.24 -2.80
C SER A 307 10.00 -14.63 -1.40
N TRP A 308 10.43 -15.37 -0.40
CA TRP A 308 10.35 -14.93 0.99
C TRP A 308 11.20 -13.69 1.29
N THR A 309 12.43 -13.66 0.79
CA THR A 309 13.38 -12.57 1.06
C THR A 309 13.79 -11.86 -0.22
N LYS A 310 14.19 -10.58 -0.09
CA LYS A 310 14.83 -9.84 -1.17
C LYS A 310 15.99 -10.61 -1.80
N LYS A 311 16.87 -11.19 -0.95
CA LYS A 311 18.01 -11.99 -1.41
C LYS A 311 17.58 -13.20 -2.24
N ASN A 312 16.46 -13.85 -1.90
CA ASN A 312 15.92 -14.95 -2.68
C ASN A 312 15.33 -14.45 -4.01
N ALA A 313 14.62 -13.33 -4.00
CA ALA A 313 14.07 -12.75 -5.23
C ALA A 313 15.18 -12.42 -6.24
N GLU A 314 16.25 -11.75 -5.80
CA GLU A 314 17.42 -11.46 -6.60
C GLU A 314 18.14 -12.74 -7.05
N LYS A 315 18.45 -13.64 -6.12
CA LYS A 315 19.12 -14.92 -6.42
C LYS A 315 18.36 -15.75 -7.46
N TYR A 316 17.05 -15.89 -7.30
CA TYR A 316 16.25 -16.70 -8.22
C TYR A 316 16.12 -16.03 -9.60
N SER A 317 16.02 -14.71 -9.66
CA SER A 317 16.01 -13.99 -10.95
C SER A 317 17.33 -14.13 -11.69
N MET A 318 18.48 -14.04 -11.01
CA MET A 318 19.80 -14.24 -11.60
C MET A 318 20.02 -15.69 -12.05
N GLN A 319 19.60 -16.67 -11.24
CA GLN A 319 19.66 -18.08 -11.64
C GLN A 319 18.76 -18.38 -12.85
N MET A 320 17.65 -17.68 -12.98
CA MET A 320 16.78 -17.81 -14.14
C MET A 320 17.34 -17.12 -15.37
N GLU A 321 17.95 -15.94 -15.20
CA GLU A 321 18.61 -15.19 -16.26
C GLU A 321 19.64 -16.07 -17.01
N SER A 322 20.43 -16.86 -16.30
CA SER A 322 21.43 -17.76 -16.89
C SER A 322 20.83 -18.90 -17.75
N LYS A 323 19.53 -19.19 -17.60
CA LYS A 323 18.82 -20.26 -18.32
C LYS A 323 17.99 -19.76 -19.51
N LEU A 324 17.73 -18.46 -19.57
CA LEU A 324 16.93 -17.87 -20.65
C LEU A 324 17.78 -17.43 -21.83
N THR A 325 17.29 -17.68 -23.03
CA THR A 325 17.86 -17.12 -24.27
C THR A 325 17.60 -15.61 -24.31
N SER A 326 18.43 -14.89 -25.07
CA SER A 326 18.23 -13.45 -25.28
C SER A 326 16.92 -13.21 -26.01
N SER A 327 16.13 -12.27 -25.51
CA SER A 327 14.88 -11.80 -26.12
C SER A 327 15.13 -10.44 -26.79
N THR A 328 14.31 -10.12 -27.79
CA THR A 328 14.24 -8.76 -28.32
C THR A 328 13.74 -7.83 -27.21
N LEU A 329 14.50 -6.80 -26.91
CA LEU A 329 14.12 -5.79 -25.93
C LEU A 329 13.18 -4.77 -26.58
N SER A 330 12.14 -4.39 -25.85
CA SER A 330 11.37 -3.20 -26.23
C SER A 330 12.20 -1.92 -26.03
N SER A 331 11.79 -0.85 -26.69
CA SER A 331 12.42 0.46 -26.52
C SER A 331 12.37 0.94 -25.09
N ASP A 332 11.25 0.72 -24.39
CA ASP A 332 11.04 1.22 -23.02
C ASP A 332 11.95 0.48 -22.03
N VAL A 333 12.13 -0.83 -22.20
CA VAL A 333 13.09 -1.61 -21.38
C VAL A 333 14.53 -1.17 -21.69
N ALA A 334 14.87 -0.92 -22.95
CA ALA A 334 16.22 -0.47 -23.34
C ALA A 334 16.54 0.90 -22.74
N TYR A 335 15.65 1.88 -22.82
CA TYR A 335 15.83 3.20 -22.19
C TYR A 335 15.94 3.10 -20.66
N PHE A 336 15.17 2.24 -20.04
CA PHE A 336 15.25 2.00 -18.60
C PHE A 336 16.60 1.41 -18.20
N ILE A 337 17.12 0.44 -18.94
CA ILE A 337 18.46 -0.13 -18.72
C ILE A 337 19.54 0.96 -18.80
N GLU A 338 19.52 1.79 -19.85
CA GLU A 338 20.51 2.86 -19.99
C GLU A 338 20.42 3.87 -18.84
N TYR A 339 19.22 4.16 -18.39
CA TYR A 339 19.00 5.02 -17.24
C TYR A 339 19.54 4.43 -15.95
N LEU A 340 19.31 3.14 -15.68
CA LEU A 340 19.86 2.44 -14.50
C LEU A 340 21.39 2.43 -14.49
N LYS A 341 22.03 2.19 -15.63
CA LYS A 341 23.50 2.26 -15.78
C LYS A 341 24.05 3.62 -15.37
N LYS A 342 23.32 4.68 -15.73
CA LYS A 342 23.76 6.04 -15.46
C LYS A 342 23.49 6.48 -14.04
N VAL A 343 22.37 6.06 -13.45
CA VAL A 343 21.89 6.56 -12.15
C VAL A 343 22.37 5.71 -11.00
N ILE A 344 22.38 4.41 -11.18
CA ILE A 344 22.79 3.44 -10.15
C ILE A 344 24.23 2.99 -10.46
N ASP A 345 24.38 1.93 -11.24
CA ASP A 345 25.67 1.38 -11.64
C ASP A 345 25.51 0.45 -12.87
N PRO A 346 26.48 0.44 -13.82
CA PRO A 346 26.44 -0.46 -14.97
C PRO A 346 26.46 -1.95 -14.61
N ASP A 347 27.03 -2.32 -13.46
CA ASP A 347 27.18 -3.70 -13.00
C ASP A 347 26.01 -4.17 -12.10
N TYR A 348 24.97 -3.37 -11.96
CA TYR A 348 23.79 -3.74 -11.19
C TYR A 348 23.04 -4.93 -11.85
N SER A 349 22.87 -6.04 -11.11
CA SER A 349 22.31 -7.29 -11.66
C SER A 349 20.88 -7.17 -12.21
N LEU A 350 20.13 -6.18 -11.77
CA LEU A 350 18.81 -5.89 -12.35
C LEU A 350 18.92 -5.62 -13.87
N ILE A 351 20.02 -5.04 -14.32
CA ILE A 351 20.25 -4.74 -15.75
C ILE A 351 20.36 -6.03 -16.56
N SER A 352 21.08 -7.05 -16.04
CA SER A 352 21.22 -8.34 -16.72
C SER A 352 19.90 -9.09 -16.78
N THR A 353 19.10 -9.06 -15.70
CA THR A 353 17.80 -9.72 -15.66
C THR A 353 16.79 -9.04 -16.59
N LEU A 354 16.77 -7.70 -16.65
CA LEU A 354 15.91 -6.96 -17.59
C LEU A 354 16.19 -7.29 -19.05
N LYS A 355 17.45 -7.56 -19.42
CA LYS A 355 17.82 -8.01 -20.78
C LYS A 355 17.19 -9.37 -21.17
N LYS A 356 16.67 -10.11 -20.21
CA LYS A 356 15.96 -11.39 -20.40
C LYS A 356 14.44 -11.27 -20.13
N ASN A 357 13.92 -10.05 -20.09
CA ASN A 357 12.51 -9.72 -19.78
C ASN A 357 12.03 -10.28 -18.42
N ILE A 358 12.94 -10.41 -17.48
CA ILE A 358 12.67 -10.72 -16.07
C ILE A 358 13.20 -9.62 -15.18
N ALA A 359 12.66 -9.51 -13.97
CA ALA A 359 13.12 -8.53 -12.99
C ALA A 359 13.01 -9.10 -11.58
N PHE A 360 13.69 -8.50 -10.62
CA PHE A 360 13.36 -8.67 -9.21
C PHE A 360 12.76 -7.39 -8.65
N HIS A 361 11.94 -7.54 -7.62
CA HIS A 361 11.21 -6.43 -7.02
C HIS A 361 11.08 -6.64 -5.51
N HIS A 362 11.49 -5.64 -4.72
CA HIS A 362 11.36 -5.66 -3.26
C HIS A 362 11.29 -4.25 -2.68
N ARG A 363 10.83 -4.13 -1.43
CA ARG A 363 10.52 -2.89 -0.71
C ARG A 363 11.67 -1.86 -0.66
N TRP A 364 12.92 -2.31 -0.65
CA TRP A 364 14.06 -1.39 -0.48
C TRP A 364 14.58 -0.80 -1.80
N MET A 365 14.04 -1.16 -2.94
CA MET A 365 14.39 -0.50 -4.19
C MET A 365 13.82 0.92 -4.24
N PRO A 366 14.48 1.86 -4.94
CA PRO A 366 13.92 3.17 -5.23
C PRO A 366 12.51 3.07 -5.85
N ARG A 367 11.62 3.97 -5.47
CA ARG A 367 10.21 3.91 -5.92
C ARG A 367 10.07 3.97 -7.44
N PHE A 368 10.91 4.77 -8.11
CA PHE A 368 10.87 4.86 -9.57
C PHE A 368 11.19 3.51 -10.24
N ILE A 369 12.13 2.75 -9.68
CA ILE A 369 12.46 1.39 -10.17
C ILE A 369 11.28 0.46 -9.94
N GLN A 370 10.72 0.45 -8.73
CA GLN A 370 9.58 -0.39 -8.37
C GLN A 370 8.40 -0.13 -9.32
N ASN A 371 8.02 1.13 -9.48
CA ASN A 371 6.87 1.54 -10.29
C ASN A 371 7.08 1.22 -11.77
N TRP A 372 8.29 1.45 -12.29
CA TRP A 372 8.56 1.20 -13.69
C TRP A 372 8.60 -0.28 -14.05
N ILE A 373 9.16 -1.12 -13.19
CA ILE A 373 9.08 -2.59 -13.34
C ILE A 373 7.62 -3.04 -13.46
N LEU A 374 6.74 -2.48 -12.66
CA LEU A 374 5.31 -2.84 -12.69
C LEU A 374 4.60 -2.30 -13.93
N HIS A 375 4.93 -1.10 -14.34
CA HIS A 375 4.43 -0.53 -15.60
C HIS A 375 4.82 -1.43 -16.78
N LEU A 376 6.08 -1.79 -16.91
CA LEU A 376 6.58 -2.67 -17.96
C LEU A 376 5.96 -4.08 -17.87
N PHE A 377 5.74 -4.59 -16.65
CA PHE A 377 5.04 -5.84 -16.44
C PHE A 377 3.58 -5.77 -16.91
N ASN A 378 2.86 -4.72 -16.56
CA ASN A 378 1.48 -4.54 -17.00
C ASN A 378 1.34 -4.33 -18.52
N LYS A 379 2.35 -3.75 -19.17
CA LYS A 379 2.47 -3.68 -20.64
C LYS A 379 2.81 -5.04 -21.28
N GLY A 380 3.27 -6.02 -20.52
CA GLY A 380 3.73 -7.32 -21.04
C GLY A 380 5.19 -7.33 -21.51
N GLU A 381 5.93 -6.24 -21.34
CA GLU A 381 7.32 -6.10 -21.76
C GLU A 381 8.28 -6.81 -20.80
N ILE A 382 7.96 -6.85 -19.50
CA ILE A 382 8.56 -7.77 -18.53
C ILE A 382 7.60 -8.95 -18.35
N LYS A 383 8.10 -10.17 -18.51
CA LYS A 383 7.29 -11.40 -18.38
C LYS A 383 7.19 -11.87 -16.94
N THR A 384 8.25 -11.70 -16.15
CA THR A 384 8.29 -12.30 -14.82
C THR A 384 9.08 -11.44 -13.81
N PRO A 385 8.41 -10.77 -12.87
CA PRO A 385 9.02 -10.24 -11.67
C PRO A 385 9.15 -11.31 -10.58
N PHE A 386 10.34 -11.46 -10.02
CA PHE A 386 10.61 -12.19 -8.78
C PHE A 386 10.45 -11.21 -7.62
N CYS A 387 9.52 -11.46 -6.72
CA CYS A 387 9.12 -10.45 -5.75
C CYS A 387 8.91 -11.00 -4.34
N THR A 388 9.06 -10.12 -3.36
CA THR A 388 8.65 -10.37 -2.00
C THR A 388 7.15 -10.05 -1.79
N SER A 389 6.64 -10.18 -0.58
CA SER A 389 5.24 -9.87 -0.23
C SER A 389 4.78 -8.46 -0.65
N THR A 390 5.71 -7.54 -0.86
CA THR A 390 5.39 -6.15 -1.26
C THR A 390 4.60 -6.04 -2.56
N ILE A 391 4.92 -6.84 -3.56
CA ILE A 391 4.15 -6.82 -4.82
C ILE A 391 2.75 -7.43 -4.64
N ILE A 392 2.64 -8.35 -3.70
CA ILE A 392 1.39 -9.02 -3.37
C ILE A 392 0.44 -8.07 -2.66
N GLU A 393 0.98 -7.16 -1.84
CA GLU A 393 0.19 -6.20 -1.08
C GLU A 393 -0.18 -4.94 -1.89
N TRP A 394 0.56 -4.61 -2.95
CA TRP A 394 0.55 -3.26 -3.52
C TRP A 394 -0.15 -3.12 -4.85
N ILE A 395 -0.39 -4.17 -5.65
CA ILE A 395 -0.71 -3.94 -7.05
C ILE A 395 -1.77 -4.86 -7.62
N ASN A 396 -2.61 -4.20 -8.40
CA ASN A 396 -3.47 -4.79 -9.39
C ASN A 396 -2.62 -5.27 -10.59
N THR A 397 -2.23 -6.54 -10.59
CA THR A 397 -1.38 -7.11 -11.64
C THR A 397 -2.16 -7.80 -12.76
N THR A 398 -1.56 -7.86 -13.94
CA THR A 398 -2.09 -8.56 -15.10
C THR A 398 -1.56 -9.99 -15.22
N ALA A 399 -0.96 -10.54 -14.17
CA ALA A 399 -0.35 -11.85 -14.19
C ALA A 399 -1.36 -12.96 -14.52
N LYS A 400 -0.99 -13.84 -15.45
CA LYS A 400 -1.76 -15.04 -15.76
C LYS A 400 -1.44 -16.18 -14.80
N MET A 401 -0.27 -16.17 -14.20
CA MET A 401 0.19 -17.23 -13.31
C MET A 401 0.92 -16.64 -12.09
N VAL A 402 0.72 -17.29 -10.95
CA VAL A 402 1.49 -17.02 -9.72
C VAL A 402 2.23 -18.28 -9.29
N ILE A 403 3.48 -18.12 -8.96
CA ILE A 403 4.37 -19.19 -8.52
C ILE A 403 4.85 -18.90 -7.12
N ILE A 404 4.61 -19.80 -6.18
CA ILE A 404 5.16 -19.74 -4.81
C ILE A 404 6.47 -20.52 -4.77
N ALA A 405 7.59 -19.81 -4.80
CA ALA A 405 8.91 -20.41 -4.77
C ALA A 405 9.47 -20.64 -3.36
N ASP A 406 8.92 -19.99 -2.34
CA ASP A 406 9.31 -20.15 -0.94
C ASP A 406 8.10 -20.40 -0.03
N LYS A 407 8.29 -21.30 0.96
CA LYS A 407 7.25 -21.68 1.92
C LYS A 407 7.12 -20.75 3.12
N ASN A 408 8.13 -19.91 3.33
CA ASN A 408 8.25 -19.11 4.56
C ASN A 408 7.72 -17.69 4.34
N LYS A 409 7.28 -17.12 5.44
CA LYS A 409 6.98 -15.72 5.68
C LYS A 409 8.05 -15.17 6.64
N TRP A 410 8.07 -13.89 6.94
CA TRP A 410 8.95 -13.25 7.92
C TRP A 410 9.22 -14.17 9.13
N SER A 411 10.41 -14.08 9.74
CA SER A 411 10.77 -14.84 10.95
C SER A 411 10.84 -16.38 10.84
N LYS A 412 11.05 -16.95 9.66
CA LYS A 412 11.11 -18.41 9.40
C LYS A 412 9.77 -19.14 9.56
N LYS A 413 8.66 -18.48 9.85
CA LYS A 413 7.34 -19.10 9.89
C LYS A 413 6.86 -19.44 8.49
N TRP A 414 6.04 -20.47 8.39
CA TRP A 414 5.44 -20.88 7.14
C TRP A 414 4.32 -19.92 6.72
N LEU A 415 4.10 -19.81 5.41
CA LEU A 415 2.94 -19.12 4.87
C LEU A 415 1.67 -19.78 5.39
N THR A 416 0.80 -19.01 6.01
CA THR A 416 -0.52 -19.48 6.45
C THR A 416 -1.42 -19.73 5.24
N LYS A 417 -2.53 -20.43 5.45
CA LYS A 417 -3.57 -20.60 4.41
C LYS A 417 -4.10 -19.24 3.90
N PHE A 418 -4.18 -18.27 4.80
CA PHE A 418 -4.59 -16.90 4.48
C PHE A 418 -3.56 -16.18 3.62
N ASP A 419 -2.26 -16.22 3.99
CA ASP A 419 -1.17 -15.63 3.19
C ASP A 419 -1.17 -16.18 1.77
N ARG A 420 -1.30 -17.49 1.61
CA ARG A 420 -1.37 -18.16 0.31
C ARG A 420 -2.57 -17.72 -0.50
N LYS A 421 -3.75 -17.66 0.11
CA LYS A 421 -4.95 -17.14 -0.55
C LYS A 421 -4.72 -15.72 -1.05
N ASN A 422 -4.11 -14.86 -0.25
CA ASN A 422 -3.78 -13.49 -0.68
C ASN A 422 -2.82 -13.49 -1.87
N ILE A 423 -1.80 -14.35 -1.86
CA ILE A 423 -0.87 -14.50 -2.99
C ILE A 423 -1.61 -14.98 -4.24
N TYR A 424 -2.46 -16.01 -4.14
CA TYR A 424 -3.17 -16.58 -5.28
C TYR A 424 -4.12 -15.60 -5.94
N TRP A 425 -4.83 -14.80 -5.14
CA TRP A 425 -5.84 -13.87 -5.64
C TRP A 425 -5.27 -12.60 -6.25
N ARG A 426 -3.97 -12.37 -6.16
CA ARG A 426 -3.30 -11.30 -6.90
C ARG A 426 -3.02 -11.66 -8.35
N SER A 427 -3.11 -12.94 -8.71
CA SER A 427 -3.16 -13.38 -10.09
C SER A 427 -4.60 -13.37 -10.61
N GLY A 428 -4.77 -13.15 -11.90
CA GLY A 428 -6.04 -13.29 -12.56
C GLY A 428 -7.09 -12.27 -12.14
N ARG A 429 -7.06 -11.08 -12.73
CA ARG A 429 -8.25 -10.26 -12.72
C ARG A 429 -9.34 -10.98 -13.51
N PHE A 430 -10.49 -11.21 -12.92
CA PHE A 430 -11.65 -11.84 -13.53
C PHE A 430 -11.93 -11.29 -14.94
N TRP A 431 -11.77 -9.98 -15.12
CA TRP A 431 -12.00 -9.28 -16.39
C TRP A 431 -10.90 -9.49 -17.45
N LYS A 432 -9.69 -9.91 -17.06
CA LYS A 432 -8.56 -10.09 -17.97
C LYS A 432 -8.18 -11.55 -18.18
N HIS A 433 -8.32 -12.38 -17.15
CA HIS A 433 -7.99 -13.81 -17.18
C HIS A 433 -9.02 -14.62 -16.39
N PHE A 434 -9.85 -15.37 -17.08
CA PHE A 434 -10.89 -16.23 -16.47
C PHE A 434 -10.33 -17.50 -15.84
N ILE A 435 -9.19 -17.95 -16.35
CA ILE A 435 -8.44 -19.09 -15.83
C ILE A 435 -7.02 -18.59 -15.56
N TRP A 436 -6.56 -18.74 -14.34
CA TRP A 436 -5.18 -18.48 -14.00
C TRP A 436 -4.53 -19.66 -13.31
N GLY A 437 -3.23 -19.81 -13.56
CA GLY A 437 -2.44 -20.89 -12.98
C GLY A 437 -1.86 -20.50 -11.63
N VAL A 438 -1.85 -21.45 -10.71
CA VAL A 438 -1.10 -21.37 -9.48
C VAL A 438 -0.15 -22.56 -9.40
N VAL A 439 1.13 -22.25 -9.24
CA VAL A 439 2.17 -23.24 -9.01
C VAL A 439 2.69 -23.05 -7.58
N ASP A 440 2.42 -23.99 -6.71
CA ASP A 440 2.94 -24.00 -5.35
C ASP A 440 3.94 -25.11 -5.19
N LEU A 441 5.21 -24.78 -4.99
CA LEU A 441 6.28 -25.77 -4.82
C LEU A 441 6.15 -26.61 -3.55
N TYR A 442 5.22 -26.25 -2.66
CA TYR A 442 5.05 -26.82 -1.32
C TYR A 442 3.61 -27.27 -1.02
N SER A 443 2.83 -27.54 -2.06
CA SER A 443 1.39 -27.88 -1.94
C SER A 443 1.10 -29.11 -1.09
N ASP A 444 2.06 -30.04 -1.00
CA ASP A 444 1.90 -31.34 -0.32
C ASP A 444 2.17 -31.29 1.20
N GLN A 445 2.53 -30.13 1.75
CA GLN A 445 2.77 -30.02 3.18
C GLN A 445 1.45 -29.73 3.89
N GLU A 446 1.13 -30.53 4.94
CA GLU A 446 0.02 -30.27 5.83
C GLU A 446 0.20 -28.88 6.45
N TYR A 447 -0.71 -27.96 6.07
CA TYR A 447 -0.75 -26.64 6.65
C TYR A 447 -1.54 -26.70 7.92
N GLU A 448 -1.04 -26.05 8.97
CA GLU A 448 -1.83 -25.78 10.16
C GLU A 448 -3.20 -25.28 9.71
N LYS A 449 -4.26 -25.92 10.18
CA LYS A 449 -5.64 -25.44 10.02
C LYS A 449 -5.73 -24.11 10.75
N SER A 450 -5.29 -23.03 10.11
CA SER A 450 -5.63 -21.72 10.59
C SER A 450 -7.14 -21.59 10.44
N ASN A 451 -7.85 -21.46 11.55
CA ASN A 451 -9.23 -21.06 11.53
C ASN A 451 -9.38 -19.83 10.64
N ASN A 452 -10.35 -19.85 9.73
CA ASN A 452 -10.63 -18.72 8.85
C ASN A 452 -11.22 -17.51 9.62
N ALA A 453 -11.49 -17.64 10.90
CA ALA A 453 -11.86 -16.53 11.76
C ALA A 453 -10.65 -15.60 11.87
N VAL A 454 -10.76 -14.43 11.29
CA VAL A 454 -9.87 -13.33 11.60
C VAL A 454 -10.30 -12.89 12.99
N VAL A 455 -9.49 -13.18 13.95
CA VAL A 455 -9.61 -12.61 15.28
C VAL A 455 -9.24 -11.14 15.08
N VAL A 456 -10.23 -10.27 14.94
CA VAL A 456 -10.03 -8.85 15.22
C VAL A 456 -9.59 -8.84 16.67
N SER A 457 -8.49 -8.14 16.98
CA SER A 457 -7.93 -8.16 18.32
C SER A 457 -9.04 -7.87 19.33
N ASP A 458 -9.04 -8.63 20.38
CA ASP A 458 -10.05 -8.54 21.43
C ASP A 458 -9.94 -7.16 22.07
N TYR A 459 -10.77 -6.21 21.63
CA TYR A 459 -10.88 -4.90 22.28
C TYR A 459 -11.33 -4.99 23.75
N SER A 460 -11.82 -6.15 24.18
CA SER A 460 -12.10 -6.42 25.59
C SER A 460 -10.84 -6.82 26.35
N ASP A 461 -9.83 -7.33 25.67
CA ASP A 461 -8.53 -7.58 26.26
C ASP A 461 -7.64 -6.34 26.12
N ILE A 462 -7.87 -5.42 27.02
CA ILE A 462 -7.06 -4.22 27.19
C ILE A 462 -5.58 -4.54 27.28
N LYS A 463 -5.22 -5.73 27.79
CA LYS A 463 -3.84 -6.24 27.82
C LYS A 463 -3.25 -6.47 26.43
N SER A 464 -4.06 -6.81 25.42
CA SER A 464 -3.58 -6.94 24.04
C SER A 464 -3.38 -5.60 23.34
N ILE A 465 -4.21 -4.60 23.67
CA ILE A 465 -4.09 -3.21 23.18
C ILE A 465 -3.04 -2.45 23.97
N LEU A 466 -2.98 -2.69 25.25
CA LEU A 466 -2.07 -2.07 26.21
C LEU A 466 -0.70 -2.68 26.22
N ASN A 467 -0.40 -3.47 25.30
CA ASN A 467 0.85 -4.14 25.17
C ASN A 467 1.95 -3.81 26.19
N LYS A 468 2.88 -4.69 26.38
CA LYS A 468 3.99 -4.69 27.34
C LYS A 468 4.68 -3.33 27.63
N ASP A 469 4.45 -2.32 26.81
CA ASP A 469 5.14 -1.05 26.86
C ASP A 469 4.30 0.13 27.39
N GLY A 470 3.11 -0.10 27.95
CA GLY A 470 2.29 0.95 28.61
C GLY A 470 1.79 2.11 27.73
N GLY A 471 2.39 2.32 26.55
CA GLY A 471 2.15 3.49 25.69
C GLY A 471 0.76 3.61 25.07
N MET A 472 -0.04 2.54 25.11
CA MET A 472 -1.39 2.51 24.54
C MET A 472 -2.51 2.83 25.53
N CYS A 473 -2.22 2.95 26.81
CA CYS A 473 -3.22 3.23 27.87
C CYS A 473 -4.09 4.44 27.66
N LYS A 474 -3.63 5.37 26.86
CA LYS A 474 -4.28 6.65 26.57
C LYS A 474 -5.53 6.59 25.75
N PHE A 475 -5.68 5.52 24.99
CA PHE A 475 -6.81 5.39 24.10
C PHE A 475 -8.05 4.88 24.80
N ILE A 476 -7.92 4.52 26.07
CA ILE A 476 -9.02 4.09 26.92
C ILE A 476 -9.39 5.28 27.80
N GLU A 477 -10.11 6.21 27.22
CA GLU A 477 -10.66 7.37 27.94
C GLU A 477 -11.86 7.02 28.81
N ASP A 478 -12.36 5.79 28.79
CA ASP A 478 -13.54 5.35 29.56
C ASP A 478 -13.20 4.27 30.56
N ASP A 479 -12.96 4.65 31.69
CA ASP A 479 -13.42 4.55 33.07
C ASP A 479 -13.28 3.23 33.80
N ASP A 480 -13.49 2.04 33.24
CA ASP A 480 -13.70 0.88 34.14
C ASP A 480 -12.54 -0.15 34.22
N HIS A 481 -11.47 0.02 33.41
CA HIS A 481 -10.40 -0.99 33.31
C HIS A 481 -8.96 -0.47 33.43
N ILE A 482 -8.81 0.76 33.87
CA ILE A 482 -7.52 1.46 34.05
C ILE A 482 -6.66 0.96 35.25
N PRO A 483 -7.14 0.23 36.25
CA PRO A 483 -6.41 0.04 37.50
C PRO A 483 -5.04 -0.59 37.38
N GLU A 484 -4.86 -1.60 36.52
CA GLU A 484 -3.57 -2.32 36.42
C GLU A 484 -2.50 -1.54 35.67
N THR A 485 -2.89 -0.78 34.67
CA THR A 485 -1.95 0.04 33.89
C THR A 485 -1.60 1.32 34.61
N TYR A 486 -2.56 1.91 35.31
CA TYR A 486 -2.30 2.99 36.24
C TYR A 486 -1.40 2.55 37.39
N ALA A 487 -1.56 1.34 37.88
CA ALA A 487 -0.67 0.77 38.90
C ALA A 487 0.76 0.58 38.37
N TYR A 488 0.94 0.18 37.12
CA TYR A 488 2.26 0.11 36.49
C TYR A 488 2.89 1.50 36.33
N LEU A 489 2.15 2.45 35.78
CA LEU A 489 2.60 3.84 35.66
C LEU A 489 2.85 4.46 37.04
N LYS A 490 1.98 4.26 38.01
CA LYS A 490 2.22 4.71 39.40
C LYS A 490 3.45 4.09 40.04
N LYS A 491 3.78 2.87 39.74
CA LYS A 491 4.97 2.20 40.27
C LYS A 491 6.28 2.78 39.70
N GLU A 492 6.26 3.18 38.43
CA GLU A 492 7.34 3.94 37.80
C GLU A 492 7.34 5.41 38.23
N GLU A 493 6.13 5.99 38.51
CA GLU A 493 5.91 7.33 39.05
C GLU A 493 6.54 7.58 40.38
N GLN A 494 6.57 6.62 41.28
CA GLN A 494 7.21 6.78 42.60
C GLN A 494 8.72 7.03 42.52
N SER A 495 9.32 6.79 41.33
CA SER A 495 10.72 7.12 41.04
C SER A 495 10.93 8.52 40.44
N LEU A 496 9.87 9.18 40.00
CA LEU A 496 9.86 10.44 39.22
C LEU A 496 9.06 11.55 39.92
N ASN A 497 9.55 12.13 41.01
CA ASN A 497 8.89 13.21 41.74
C ASN A 497 8.10 14.19 40.84
N GLU A 498 6.81 14.44 41.16
CA GLU A 498 5.90 15.49 40.63
C GLU A 498 5.76 15.70 39.10
N ILE A 499 6.57 15.09 38.29
CA ILE A 499 6.67 15.33 36.83
C ILE A 499 5.57 14.64 36.03
N VAL A 500 4.74 13.92 36.65
CA VAL A 500 4.03 12.76 36.13
C VAL A 500 2.72 13.07 35.41
N TYR A 501 2.12 14.20 35.58
CA TYR A 501 0.81 14.51 34.97
C TYR A 501 0.82 14.57 33.43
N TRP A 502 1.94 14.91 32.84
CA TRP A 502 2.09 15.11 31.40
C TRP A 502 2.93 14.02 30.69
N LEU A 503 3.69 13.24 31.43
CA LEU A 503 4.54 12.18 30.86
C LEU A 503 3.70 11.13 30.10
N PRO A 504 2.57 10.63 30.62
CA PRO A 504 1.72 9.72 29.87
C PRO A 504 1.31 10.26 28.51
N ASP A 505 1.07 11.55 28.37
CA ASP A 505 0.65 12.17 27.13
C ASP A 505 1.70 12.17 26.05
N ILE A 506 2.97 12.18 26.41
CA ILE A 506 4.07 12.14 25.49
C ILE A 506 4.54 10.74 25.18
N LEU A 507 4.61 9.87 26.17
CA LEU A 507 4.87 8.45 25.92
C LEU A 507 3.96 7.92 24.82
N LYS A 508 2.72 8.36 24.76
CA LYS A 508 1.72 8.05 23.76
C LYS A 508 2.01 8.61 22.37
N LYS A 509 2.58 9.82 22.28
CA LYS A 509 2.95 10.41 20.97
C LYS A 509 4.09 9.63 20.32
N ASN A 510 4.93 9.00 21.12
CA ASN A 510 6.11 8.27 20.66
C ASN A 510 5.95 6.75 20.73
N LYS A 511 4.80 6.23 20.36
CA LYS A 511 4.34 4.83 20.46
C LYS A 511 5.34 3.75 20.01
N PHE A 512 6.27 4.09 19.14
CA PHE A 512 7.26 3.19 18.57
C PHE A 512 8.54 3.06 19.40
N ILE A 513 8.63 3.78 20.49
CA ILE A 513 9.82 3.80 21.36
C ILE A 513 9.40 3.32 22.74
N GLU A 514 10.15 2.39 23.29
CA GLU A 514 9.90 1.83 24.61
C GLU A 514 9.81 2.92 25.66
N ASP A 515 8.82 2.85 26.54
CA ASP A 515 8.57 3.85 27.58
C ASP A 515 9.77 4.02 28.52
N SER A 516 10.44 2.93 28.88
CA SER A 516 11.65 2.94 29.70
C SER A 516 12.77 3.80 29.11
N LYS A 517 12.94 3.79 27.79
CA LYS A 517 13.92 4.60 27.09
C LYS A 517 13.52 6.07 27.05
N GLN A 518 12.25 6.36 26.87
CA GLN A 518 11.72 7.71 26.90
C GLN A 518 11.89 8.32 28.30
N ILE A 519 11.55 7.57 29.35
CA ILE A 519 11.71 7.97 30.74
C ILE A 519 13.19 8.21 31.08
N ALA A 520 14.08 7.33 30.66
CA ALA A 520 15.52 7.51 30.87
C ALA A 520 16.04 8.81 30.23
N PHE A 521 15.54 9.16 29.04
CA PHE A 521 15.91 10.41 28.38
C PHE A 521 15.35 11.63 29.11
N VAL A 522 14.10 11.59 29.58
CA VAL A 522 13.51 12.67 30.39
C VAL A 522 14.32 12.89 31.66
N ASN A 523 14.68 11.82 32.38
CA ASN A 523 15.52 11.92 33.60
C ASN A 523 16.89 12.54 33.30
N HIS A 524 17.47 12.23 32.16
CA HIS A 524 18.73 12.84 31.73
C HIS A 524 18.60 14.37 31.54
N ILE A 525 17.52 14.85 30.92
CA ILE A 525 17.26 16.26 30.75
C ILE A 525 17.06 16.94 32.15
N LEU A 526 16.33 16.26 33.03
CA LEU A 526 16.03 16.77 34.39
C LEU A 526 17.29 16.82 35.26
N SER A 527 18.28 15.96 35.06
CA SER A 527 19.57 16.03 35.75
C SER A 527 20.45 17.22 35.33
N GLY A 528 19.93 18.12 34.49
CA GLY A 528 20.58 19.37 34.14
C GLY A 528 21.23 19.40 32.75
N TYR A 529 21.16 18.31 32.02
CA TYR A 529 21.69 18.30 30.65
C TYR A 529 20.84 19.17 29.73
N ARG A 530 21.49 20.06 28.98
CA ARG A 530 20.86 21.01 28.03
C ARG A 530 21.51 20.83 26.67
N TYR A 531 20.67 20.79 25.64
CA TYR A 531 21.11 20.67 24.25
C TYR A 531 20.88 22.04 23.58
N HIS A 532 21.94 22.59 23.01
CA HIS A 532 21.90 23.81 22.24
C HIS A 532 22.23 23.46 20.78
N PHE A 533 21.21 23.42 19.95
CA PHE A 533 21.40 23.21 18.52
C PHE A 533 21.00 24.50 17.78
N GLU A 534 21.95 25.45 17.78
CA GLU A 534 21.82 26.69 17.02
C GLU A 534 22.06 26.38 15.54
N ARG A 535 21.05 26.15 14.78
CA ARG A 535 21.08 25.85 13.33
C ARG A 535 21.95 24.64 12.99
N MET A 536 21.34 23.61 12.40
CA MET A 536 22.01 22.44 11.80
C MET A 536 22.89 22.81 10.61
N GLY A 537 23.89 23.65 10.83
CA GLY A 537 24.78 24.14 9.78
C GLY A 537 26.07 23.36 9.62
N ASN A 538 26.42 22.50 10.61
CA ASN A 538 27.68 21.79 10.57
C ASN A 538 27.55 20.29 10.89
N LYS A 539 28.52 19.52 10.40
CA LYS A 539 28.58 18.08 10.56
C LYS A 539 28.65 17.63 12.02
N LYS A 540 29.38 18.37 12.87
CA LYS A 540 29.60 18.02 14.26
C LYS A 540 28.30 18.03 15.07
N ASP A 541 27.43 19.01 14.82
CA ASP A 541 26.14 19.10 15.50
C ASP A 541 25.22 17.95 15.08
N PHE A 542 25.21 17.63 13.77
CA PHE A 542 24.49 16.48 13.27
C PHE A 542 24.97 15.17 13.92
N GLU A 543 26.29 14.93 13.95
CA GLU A 543 26.89 13.73 14.58
C GLU A 543 26.52 13.67 16.07
N ASN A 544 26.60 14.78 16.78
CA ASN A 544 26.29 14.84 18.22
C ASN A 544 24.81 14.46 18.48
N ILE A 545 23.89 14.98 17.67
CA ILE A 545 22.47 14.63 17.80
C ILE A 545 22.24 13.16 17.51
N ILE A 546 22.78 12.64 16.40
CA ILE A 546 22.59 11.23 16.05
C ILE A 546 23.20 10.30 17.12
N LYS A 547 24.36 10.64 17.66
CA LYS A 547 24.95 9.89 18.77
C LYS A 547 24.12 9.97 20.04
N CYS A 548 23.54 11.13 20.34
CA CYS A 548 22.66 11.29 21.47
C CYS A 548 21.38 10.44 21.34
N ILE A 549 20.70 10.49 20.21
CA ILE A 549 19.52 9.64 20.00
C ILE A 549 19.88 8.15 20.03
N SER A 550 21.04 7.77 19.55
CA SER A 550 21.54 6.40 19.63
C SER A 550 21.71 5.90 21.06
N SER A 551 22.26 6.73 21.93
CA SER A 551 22.53 6.34 23.33
C SER A 551 21.25 6.08 24.13
N PHE A 552 20.15 6.77 23.84
CA PHE A 552 18.87 6.61 24.53
C PHE A 552 17.89 5.70 23.81
N PHE A 553 17.76 5.83 22.51
CA PHE A 553 16.71 5.16 21.72
C PHE A 553 17.22 4.02 20.85
N GLY A 554 18.55 3.87 20.70
CA GLY A 554 19.16 2.78 19.95
C GLY A 554 18.66 1.41 20.41
N ALA A 555 18.32 0.53 19.49
CA ALA A 555 17.97 -0.85 19.81
C ALA A 555 19.20 -1.56 20.38
N PRO A 556 19.07 -2.40 21.42
CA PRO A 556 20.15 -3.33 21.76
C PRO A 556 20.49 -4.15 20.53
N GLN A 557 21.78 -4.34 20.28
CA GLN A 557 22.29 -5.06 19.12
C GLN A 557 21.62 -6.43 18.99
N GLY A 558 20.63 -6.54 18.15
CA GLY A 558 19.99 -7.80 17.81
C GLY A 558 20.62 -8.36 16.53
N ASN A 559 21.06 -9.56 16.58
CA ASN A 559 21.90 -10.34 15.65
C ASN A 559 21.40 -10.52 14.19
N PHE A 560 20.73 -9.56 13.54
CA PHE A 560 20.17 -9.82 12.22
C PHE A 560 20.80 -9.07 11.04
N TYR A 561 21.59 -8.01 11.25
CA TYR A 561 22.29 -7.33 10.16
C TYR A 561 23.68 -6.90 10.62
N SER A 562 24.68 -7.17 9.82
CA SER A 562 26.09 -6.87 10.07
C SER A 562 26.45 -5.37 10.11
N MET A 563 25.47 -4.49 10.05
CA MET A 563 25.69 -3.03 10.04
C MET A 563 24.92 -2.37 11.19
N ASP A 564 25.67 -1.75 12.09
CA ASP A 564 25.10 -0.86 13.10
C ASP A 564 24.66 0.46 12.42
N PRO A 565 23.34 0.83 12.46
CA PRO A 565 22.88 2.08 11.89
C PRO A 565 23.55 3.31 12.51
N PHE A 566 24.07 3.21 13.72
CA PHE A 566 24.71 4.29 14.47
C PHE A 566 26.25 4.24 14.46
N ALA A 567 26.85 3.34 13.71
CA ALA A 567 28.30 3.35 13.52
C ALA A 567 28.76 4.64 12.82
N ASP A 568 29.93 5.15 13.21
CA ASP A 568 30.47 6.40 12.65
C ASP A 568 30.48 6.46 11.11
N PRO A 569 30.82 5.39 10.36
CA PRO A 569 30.69 5.43 8.91
C PRO A 569 29.27 5.72 8.41
N ASN A 570 28.25 5.14 9.06
CA ASN A 570 26.85 5.32 8.67
C ASN A 570 26.33 6.72 9.03
N ILE A 571 26.76 7.27 10.17
CA ILE A 571 26.45 8.66 10.54
C ILE A 571 27.10 9.63 9.53
N ASN A 572 28.31 9.37 9.08
CA ASN A 572 28.96 10.16 8.04
C ASN A 572 28.20 10.14 6.72
N TRP A 573 27.69 8.96 6.33
CA TRP A 573 26.88 8.82 5.14
C TRP A 573 25.50 9.47 5.30
N ALA A 574 24.92 9.46 6.50
CA ALA A 574 23.67 10.19 6.79
C ALA A 574 23.85 11.70 6.64
N TRP A 575 24.97 12.25 7.12
CA TRP A 575 25.33 13.65 6.89
C TRP A 575 25.48 13.96 5.39
N TYR A 576 26.15 13.08 4.65
CA TYR A 576 26.33 13.24 3.21
C TYR A 576 24.96 13.21 2.49
N TYR A 577 24.07 12.31 2.87
CA TYR A 577 22.70 12.21 2.37
C TYR A 577 21.90 13.48 2.68
N TYR A 578 22.01 13.99 3.89
CA TYR A 578 21.37 15.23 4.29
C TYR A 578 21.83 16.45 3.48
N CYS A 579 23.10 16.54 3.13
CA CYS A 579 23.69 17.64 2.38
C CYS A 579 23.51 17.55 0.87
N ASN A 580 23.23 16.38 0.33
CA ASN A 580 23.24 16.11 -1.10
C ASN A 580 21.92 15.47 -1.57
N TRP A 581 21.77 15.46 -2.89
CA TRP A 581 20.64 14.83 -3.54
C TRP A 581 20.83 13.31 -3.59
N GLU A 582 19.71 12.57 -3.59
CA GLU A 582 19.71 11.10 -3.50
C GLU A 582 20.54 10.43 -4.60
N VAL A 583 20.45 10.92 -5.84
CA VAL A 583 21.24 10.37 -6.97
C VAL A 583 22.74 10.59 -6.79
N LYS A 584 23.15 11.74 -6.27
CA LYS A 584 24.57 12.01 -5.99
C LYS A 584 25.04 11.09 -4.87
N PHE A 585 24.19 10.83 -3.87
CA PHE A 585 24.49 9.88 -2.82
C PHE A 585 24.71 8.47 -3.38
N TYR A 586 23.86 7.97 -4.28
CA TYR A 586 24.00 6.64 -4.90
C TYR A 586 25.40 6.49 -5.52
N ARG A 587 25.78 7.41 -6.37
CA ARG A 587 27.07 7.37 -7.09
C ARG A 587 28.28 7.37 -6.15
N GLU A 588 28.30 8.28 -5.21
CA GLU A 588 29.46 8.41 -4.28
C GLU A 588 29.55 7.23 -3.33
N TYR A 589 28.42 6.72 -2.81
CA TYR A 589 28.38 5.54 -1.96
C TYR A 589 28.91 4.30 -2.68
N ILE A 590 28.40 4.03 -3.88
CA ILE A 590 28.84 2.88 -4.69
C ILE A 590 30.32 3.02 -5.05
N LYS A 591 30.75 4.17 -5.55
CA LYS A 591 32.14 4.45 -5.90
C LYS A 591 33.10 4.23 -4.73
N PHE A 592 32.70 4.62 -3.52
CA PHE A 592 33.50 4.47 -2.32
C PHE A 592 33.73 3.00 -1.94
N TYR A 593 32.70 2.18 -2.04
CA TYR A 593 32.74 0.77 -1.61
C TYR A 593 33.07 -0.22 -2.73
N LYS A 594 33.03 0.17 -4.00
CA LYS A 594 33.14 -0.74 -5.17
C LYS A 594 34.48 -1.48 -5.29
N LYS A 595 35.55 -1.05 -4.61
CA LYS A 595 36.87 -1.67 -4.71
C LYS A 595 36.87 -3.14 -4.28
N GLY A 596 36.76 -4.06 -5.25
CA GLY A 596 36.86 -5.52 -5.03
C GLY A 596 35.68 -6.18 -4.30
N LYS A 597 34.53 -5.51 -4.21
CA LYS A 597 33.34 -6.02 -3.55
C LYS A 597 32.20 -6.26 -4.55
N ASP A 598 31.27 -7.12 -4.18
CA ASP A 598 30.02 -7.39 -4.88
C ASP A 598 29.17 -6.10 -4.96
N VAL A 599 28.90 -5.63 -6.17
CA VAL A 599 28.18 -4.39 -6.42
C VAL A 599 26.72 -4.48 -5.95
N ASP A 600 26.07 -5.62 -6.13
CA ASP A 600 24.68 -5.81 -5.68
C ASP A 600 24.56 -5.71 -4.16
N LYS A 601 25.54 -6.26 -3.44
CA LYS A 601 25.56 -6.14 -1.99
C LYS A 601 25.74 -4.69 -1.55
N ILE A 602 26.60 -3.93 -2.22
CA ILE A 602 26.80 -2.50 -1.94
C ILE A 602 25.50 -1.72 -2.19
N ILE A 603 24.81 -2.00 -3.28
CA ILE A 603 23.53 -1.37 -3.63
C ILE A 603 22.45 -1.73 -2.60
N GLN A 604 22.38 -2.99 -2.15
CA GLN A 604 21.44 -3.41 -1.12
C GLN A 604 21.70 -2.71 0.22
N ASP A 605 22.96 -2.61 0.64
CA ASP A 605 23.35 -1.92 1.88
C ASP A 605 23.03 -0.42 1.77
N MET A 606 23.27 0.20 0.63
CA MET A 606 22.93 1.58 0.34
C MET A 606 21.41 1.82 0.44
N PHE A 607 20.61 1.00 -0.20
CA PHE A 607 19.15 1.14 -0.15
C PHE A 607 18.60 0.89 1.26
N TRP A 608 19.17 -0.05 2.00
CA TRP A 608 18.83 -0.25 3.40
C TRP A 608 19.12 0.99 4.25
N LEU A 609 20.30 1.60 4.09
CA LEU A 609 20.65 2.84 4.80
C LEU A 609 19.64 3.95 4.51
N ILE A 610 19.28 4.15 3.25
CA ILE A 610 18.34 5.22 2.87
C ILE A 610 16.94 4.92 3.40
N TYR A 611 16.36 3.79 3.02
CA TYR A 611 14.91 3.58 3.23
C TYR A 611 14.55 3.05 4.62
N ASP A 612 15.48 2.38 5.32
CA ASP A 612 15.22 1.85 6.65
C ASP A 612 15.83 2.72 7.77
N VAL A 613 17.02 3.28 7.52
CA VAL A 613 17.72 4.07 8.54
C VAL A 613 17.43 5.56 8.40
N PHE A 614 17.79 6.17 7.26
CA PHE A 614 17.69 7.63 7.12
C PHE A 614 16.27 8.12 7.00
N ASN A 615 15.43 7.43 6.20
CA ASN A 615 14.05 7.86 5.96
C ASN A 615 13.05 7.36 7.03
N PHE A 616 13.45 6.43 7.90
CA PHE A 616 12.53 5.87 8.90
C PHE A 616 13.07 5.94 10.33
N LYS A 617 14.20 5.28 10.65
CA LYS A 617 14.69 5.21 12.04
C LYS A 617 15.11 6.55 12.59
N TYR A 618 15.93 7.30 11.86
CA TYR A 618 16.40 8.60 12.34
C TYR A 618 15.26 9.61 12.53
N PRO A 619 14.35 9.83 11.57
CA PRO A 619 13.18 10.70 11.78
C PRO A 619 12.36 10.33 13.00
N LYS A 620 12.08 9.03 13.20
CA LYS A 620 11.34 8.51 14.35
C LYS A 620 12.01 8.89 15.68
N TYR A 621 13.31 8.67 15.80
CA TYR A 621 14.05 8.96 17.02
C TYR A 621 14.26 10.46 17.25
N LEU A 622 14.49 11.23 16.19
CA LEU A 622 14.61 12.69 16.24
C LEU A 622 13.29 13.33 16.66
N SER A 623 12.16 12.84 16.17
CA SER A 623 10.84 13.33 16.58
C SER A 623 10.57 13.05 18.06
N CYS A 624 10.92 11.84 18.52
CA CYS A 624 10.79 11.51 19.94
C CYS A 624 11.69 12.41 20.81
N PHE A 625 12.95 12.58 20.43
CA PHE A 625 13.89 13.45 21.09
C PHE A 625 13.38 14.88 21.21
N GLN A 626 12.94 15.47 20.09
CA GLN A 626 12.39 16.83 20.07
C GLN A 626 11.15 16.96 20.96
N ASN A 627 10.22 16.00 20.85
CA ASN A 627 8.97 16.04 21.61
C ASN A 627 9.22 15.99 23.13
N LEU A 628 10.07 15.07 23.57
CA LEU A 628 10.40 14.92 24.98
C LEU A 628 11.21 16.11 25.50
N TYR A 629 12.20 16.58 24.74
CA TYR A 629 13.01 17.72 25.13
C TYR A 629 12.17 19.01 25.28
N ASN A 630 11.38 19.33 24.27
CA ASN A 630 10.57 20.53 24.24
C ASN A 630 9.48 20.53 25.31
N LEU A 631 9.01 19.38 25.71
CA LEU A 631 8.07 19.25 26.79
C LEU A 631 8.71 19.64 28.12
N VAL A 632 9.88 19.06 28.42
CA VAL A 632 10.62 19.42 29.64
C VAL A 632 11.04 20.88 29.58
N ALA A 633 11.44 21.39 28.39
CA ALA A 633 11.78 22.79 28.19
C ALA A 633 10.61 23.75 28.53
N ASN A 634 9.39 23.38 28.11
CA ASN A 634 8.20 24.15 28.47
C ASN A 634 7.93 24.15 29.96
N GLN A 635 8.06 22.99 30.61
CA GLN A 635 7.80 22.88 32.05
C GLN A 635 8.79 23.66 32.91
N TYR A 636 10.06 23.69 32.49
CA TYR A 636 11.16 24.28 33.24
C TYR A 636 11.69 25.59 32.66
N ASN A 637 11.00 26.13 31.66
CA ASN A 637 11.25 27.43 31.04
C ASN A 637 12.68 27.63 30.52
N PHE A 638 13.15 26.69 29.70
CA PHE A 638 14.42 26.82 28.98
C PHE A 638 14.21 26.69 27.42
N PRO A 639 15.22 27.10 26.64
CA PRO A 639 15.05 27.15 25.16
C PRO A 639 14.64 25.86 24.51
N TRP A 640 13.74 25.94 23.53
CA TRP A 640 13.28 24.84 22.71
C TRP A 640 14.29 24.46 21.65
N ILE A 641 14.19 23.22 21.15
CA ILE A 641 14.88 22.79 19.96
C ILE A 641 13.87 22.58 18.82
N ASN A 642 14.28 22.90 17.59
CA ASN A 642 13.47 22.67 16.40
C ASN A 642 14.27 21.86 15.39
N LEU A 643 13.94 20.58 15.28
CA LEU A 643 14.54 19.62 14.36
C LEU A 643 13.64 19.31 13.16
N ASN A 644 12.51 20.00 13.00
CA ASN A 644 11.53 19.69 11.96
C ASN A 644 12.13 19.68 10.55
N PHE A 645 13.03 20.63 10.26
CA PHE A 645 13.71 20.67 8.98
C PHE A 645 14.60 19.43 8.77
N LEU A 646 15.36 19.04 9.78
CA LEU A 646 16.21 17.86 9.75
C LEU A 646 15.37 16.58 9.59
N ILE A 647 14.31 16.47 10.37
CA ILE A 647 13.39 15.32 10.33
C ILE A 647 12.79 15.18 8.93
N LYS A 648 12.21 16.24 8.38
CA LYS A 648 11.62 16.23 7.02
C LYS A 648 12.66 15.93 5.95
N LYS A 649 13.84 16.52 6.03
CA LYS A 649 14.92 16.30 5.08
C LYS A 649 15.43 14.87 5.09
N LEU A 650 15.51 14.22 6.22
CA LEU A 650 15.85 12.80 6.32
C LEU A 650 14.69 11.92 5.86
N GLU A 651 13.46 12.18 6.32
CA GLU A 651 12.28 11.35 6.02
C GLU A 651 11.95 11.33 4.52
N TYR A 652 12.00 12.50 3.88
CA TYR A 652 11.60 12.66 2.48
C TYR A 652 12.79 12.82 1.52
N GLY A 653 14.00 13.06 2.01
CA GLY A 653 15.13 13.49 1.18
C GLY A 653 15.03 14.96 0.78
N TYR A 654 13.91 15.63 1.10
CA TYR A 654 13.56 17.01 0.74
C TYR A 654 13.01 17.74 1.95
N ALA A 655 13.16 19.07 1.97
CA ALA A 655 12.64 19.91 3.05
C ALA A 655 11.50 20.84 2.60
N GLU A 656 11.51 21.22 1.32
CA GLU A 656 10.50 22.11 0.77
C GLU A 656 9.18 21.38 0.49
N LEU A 657 8.06 22.05 0.78
CA LEU A 657 6.73 21.44 0.71
C LEU A 657 6.41 20.88 -0.70
N HIS A 658 6.70 21.66 -1.75
CA HIS A 658 6.43 21.25 -3.11
C HIS A 658 7.23 19.99 -3.53
N GLU A 659 8.46 19.83 -3.05
CA GLU A 659 9.27 18.63 -3.28
C GLU A 659 8.69 17.41 -2.55
N ILE A 660 8.26 17.59 -1.30
CA ILE A 660 7.61 16.54 -0.50
C ILE A 660 6.30 16.11 -1.17
N LEU A 661 5.51 17.07 -1.67
CA LEU A 661 4.27 16.77 -2.39
C LEU A 661 4.54 16.00 -3.70
N LEU A 662 5.56 16.38 -4.47
CA LEU A 662 5.98 15.63 -5.65
C LEU A 662 6.42 14.20 -5.33
N LYS A 663 7.22 14.03 -4.28
CA LYS A 663 7.66 12.69 -3.83
C LYS A 663 6.49 11.82 -3.36
N ASN A 664 5.54 12.39 -2.66
CA ASN A 664 4.33 11.69 -2.24
C ASN A 664 3.42 11.30 -3.43
N ARG A 665 3.53 12.02 -4.55
CA ARG A 665 2.88 11.72 -5.82
C ARG A 665 3.63 10.70 -6.68
N TRP A 666 4.71 10.10 -6.19
CA TRP A 666 5.57 9.17 -6.92
C TRP A 666 6.38 9.75 -8.07
N VAL A 667 6.54 11.02 -8.11
CA VAL A 667 7.52 11.62 -9.00
C VAL A 667 8.89 11.07 -8.60
N SER A 668 9.65 10.56 -9.57
CA SER A 668 10.98 10.01 -9.27
C SER A 668 11.86 11.10 -8.67
N GLU A 669 12.71 10.72 -7.74
CA GLU A 669 13.63 11.62 -7.06
C GLU A 669 14.46 12.43 -8.06
N ILE A 670 14.83 11.83 -9.17
CA ILE A 670 15.61 12.47 -10.23
C ILE A 670 14.80 13.55 -10.96
N LEU A 671 13.53 13.30 -11.21
CA LEU A 671 12.63 14.30 -11.80
C LEU A 671 12.37 15.43 -10.80
N ILE A 672 12.24 15.14 -9.53
CA ILE A 672 12.11 16.18 -8.50
C ILE A 672 13.33 17.08 -8.53
N ASP A 673 14.54 16.51 -8.53
CA ASP A 673 15.80 17.25 -8.57
C ASP A 673 15.90 18.20 -9.78
N LYS A 674 15.41 17.76 -10.95
CA LYS A 674 15.41 18.58 -12.17
C LYS A 674 14.30 19.62 -12.22
N LEU A 675 13.17 19.31 -11.62
CA LEU A 675 11.93 20.08 -11.76
C LEU A 675 11.62 20.98 -10.58
N SER A 676 12.21 20.75 -9.39
CA SER A 676 11.90 21.44 -8.14
C SER A 676 11.82 22.95 -8.30
N ARG A 677 12.78 23.57 -9.01
CA ARG A 677 12.81 25.03 -9.24
C ARG A 677 11.57 25.59 -9.94
N TYR A 678 10.87 24.77 -10.72
CA TYR A 678 9.65 25.21 -11.43
C TYR A 678 8.40 25.17 -10.56
N PHE A 679 8.51 24.56 -9.37
CA PHE A 679 7.42 24.39 -8.40
C PHE A 679 7.59 25.22 -7.14
N GLN A 680 8.63 26.05 -7.06
CA GLN A 680 8.86 26.90 -5.89
C GLN A 680 7.63 27.76 -5.56
N GLY A 681 7.22 27.74 -4.30
CA GLY A 681 6.06 28.49 -3.83
C GLY A 681 4.69 27.84 -4.14
N ILE A 682 4.67 26.65 -4.74
CA ILE A 682 3.43 25.91 -4.96
C ILE A 682 3.18 25.00 -3.77
N ASP A 683 2.09 25.25 -3.08
CA ASP A 683 1.64 24.55 -1.87
C ASP A 683 0.40 23.67 -2.09
N ASP A 684 -0.15 23.68 -3.32
CA ASP A 684 -1.38 23.01 -3.71
C ASP A 684 -1.11 21.93 -4.75
N LEU A 685 -1.59 20.71 -4.51
CA LEU A 685 -1.44 19.56 -5.40
C LEU A 685 -2.09 19.77 -6.77
N ASN A 686 -3.19 20.52 -6.86
CA ASN A 686 -3.83 20.82 -8.14
C ASN A 686 -2.95 21.72 -9.00
N LYS A 687 -2.32 22.72 -8.37
CA LYS A 687 -1.38 23.62 -9.06
C LYS A 687 -0.13 22.85 -9.50
N ILE A 688 0.35 21.90 -8.71
CA ILE A 688 1.46 21.01 -9.09
C ILE A 688 1.11 20.24 -10.36
N GLU A 689 -0.07 19.63 -10.43
CA GLU A 689 -0.47 18.84 -11.58
C GLU A 689 -0.66 19.67 -12.84
N LEU A 690 -1.29 20.83 -12.72
CA LEU A 690 -1.38 21.79 -13.84
C LEU A 690 0.00 22.19 -14.36
N LYS A 691 0.92 22.48 -13.44
CA LYS A 691 2.28 22.84 -13.79
C LYS A 691 3.06 21.68 -14.43
N MET A 692 2.85 20.45 -13.98
CA MET A 692 3.45 19.26 -14.63
C MET A 692 2.96 19.06 -16.06
N LYS A 693 1.65 19.23 -16.31
CA LYS A 693 1.09 19.19 -17.68
C LYS A 693 1.65 20.30 -18.57
N GLU A 694 1.87 21.47 -17.99
CA GLU A 694 2.52 22.59 -18.69
C GLU A 694 3.98 22.26 -19.04
N ILE A 695 4.72 21.70 -18.09
CA ILE A 695 6.11 21.25 -18.28
C ILE A 695 6.21 20.16 -19.35
N GLN A 696 5.27 19.21 -19.37
CA GLN A 696 5.25 18.14 -20.39
C GLN A 696 5.09 18.72 -21.81
N LYS A 697 4.31 19.79 -21.95
CA LYS A 697 4.11 20.49 -23.24
C LYS A 697 5.28 21.39 -23.61
N ASN A 698 6.04 21.86 -22.64
CA ASN A 698 7.11 22.81 -22.82
C ASN A 698 8.44 22.10 -23.05
N GLN A 699 9.04 22.25 -24.24
CA GLN A 699 10.28 21.57 -24.64
C GLN A 699 11.54 22.19 -24.03
N GLU A 700 11.44 23.25 -23.22
CA GLU A 700 12.59 23.97 -22.64
C GLU A 700 13.36 23.13 -21.60
N ILE A 701 12.72 22.12 -21.00
CA ILE A 701 13.36 21.28 -19.98
C ILE A 701 14.00 20.08 -20.66
N LYS A 702 15.32 19.96 -20.57
CA LYS A 702 16.08 18.81 -21.08
C LYS A 702 15.83 17.59 -20.18
N LEU A 703 14.78 16.83 -20.49
CA LEU A 703 14.53 15.52 -19.92
C LEU A 703 15.10 14.42 -20.82
N GLU A 704 15.67 13.38 -20.22
CA GLU A 704 16.08 12.18 -20.94
C GLU A 704 14.85 11.40 -21.43
N ARG A 705 15.02 10.49 -22.38
CA ARG A 705 13.89 9.75 -22.94
C ARG A 705 13.11 9.00 -21.87
N PHE A 706 13.80 8.25 -21.01
CA PHE A 706 13.17 7.57 -19.87
C PHE A 706 12.39 8.53 -18.96
N GLU A 707 12.94 9.70 -18.66
CA GLU A 707 12.31 10.69 -17.79
C GLU A 707 11.02 11.27 -18.41
N LYS A 708 11.02 11.46 -19.74
CA LYS A 708 9.82 11.87 -20.49
C LYS A 708 8.75 10.78 -20.45
N ASP A 709 9.14 9.54 -20.73
CA ASP A 709 8.23 8.40 -20.75
C ASP A 709 7.67 8.14 -19.35
N TYR A 710 8.51 8.30 -18.30
CA TYR A 710 8.08 8.18 -16.90
C TYR A 710 7.11 9.30 -16.52
N LEU A 711 7.37 10.54 -16.91
CA LEU A 711 6.48 11.68 -16.66
C LEU A 711 5.15 11.52 -17.40
N GLU A 712 5.19 11.08 -18.65
CA GLU A 712 4.00 10.79 -19.45
C GLU A 712 3.17 9.68 -18.84
N TRP A 713 3.80 8.56 -18.47
CA TRP A 713 3.14 7.49 -17.75
C TRP A 713 2.52 8.00 -16.46
N PHE A 714 3.26 8.76 -15.67
CA PHE A 714 2.79 9.32 -14.41
C PHE A 714 1.56 10.22 -14.60
N LEU A 715 1.54 11.06 -15.63
CA LEU A 715 0.39 11.92 -15.95
C LEU A 715 -0.78 11.15 -16.57
N ASN A 716 -0.53 10.00 -17.21
CA ASN A 716 -1.51 9.16 -17.88
C ASN A 716 -1.99 7.98 -17.00
N ILE A 717 -1.47 7.78 -15.79
CA ILE A 717 -2.09 6.91 -14.77
C ILE A 717 -3.51 7.41 -14.42
N GLN A 718 -3.86 8.45 -15.06
CA GLN A 718 -5.15 9.15 -14.96
C GLN A 718 -6.28 8.33 -15.54
#